data_f2dbc2a5cadbbe90d0a339197b725dd4
#
_entry.id   f2dbc2a5cadbbe90d0a339197b725dd4
#
_cell.length_a   1.000
_cell.length_b   1.000
_cell.length_c   1.000
_cell.angle_alpha   90.00
_cell.angle_beta   90.00
_cell.angle_gamma   90.00
#
_symmetry.space_group_name_H-M   'P 1'
#
loop_
_entity.id
_entity.type
_entity.pdbx_description
1 polymer ?
#
loop_
_entity_poly.entity_id
_entity_poly.type
_entity_poly.pdbx_seq_one_letter_code
_entity_poly.pdbx_strand_id
1 'polypeptide(L)'
;MLNEKLKCIQADLYKYIVYDKLPPLSGDDIENWVLDIEVCPADSTNTKVLVYSIAIMDCSNNYICYKYNDIKKCLNDLMNVDSKHVNIYIHNLFYDIKPFFIELIRKYGNKEIQAKYYTKIEYNKFTNKKEELLYQEELIQKFDKVGQYTCILNKGQMYQFNICGRPIKRLVKKRTVNYFSVLQFKDTLKILPFSLQKCCKDFLNLDLPKEDLDYNKIRKADDELTKEELIYIYNDVFGLSRLVQKMIINGEEINGKIMSMNKMTTSSQALYNYKHSLLEDYYNNDNMFKNSDFYDEVDNRLMETQFFTSKNEDKKADYMFRAVYPHLTFAEYGFIKHSYFGGLCCVDFDNVEKFKNDKDKNGVVLDVNSLYPSMMVSKLLPYGRGIFSQYPYQTKDEEFKNQYPLYFQEIIIHDLKVKNGKMHWLQVKDRLDFNGREVIKENINLNGEKVSIRLVLSNVLLDLLFECYDVKLYELGYCIAYKGTYDLFKNYISFWGDVKKNSTGSKRARAKLMLNSLYGKFGSSACCEITHLNTINNTFNVEHEKATYVRESVYLPMASFITSYAKEFLVNAINSNRQYFMYCDTDSIHLKCTIDKVKGVIIHDKNFSCWCHEMSFNDYKYIGAKRYAEKNSNDNKWEIKCCGLTDKIMKQVDDIEVFANCELNQKELNNIPIYTKDDTVYYYYDKDCTRKIKGLIKSKKARQVEYGTLIITTPYAIR
;
A
#
# COMPACT_ATOMS: atom_id res chain seq x y z
N MET A 1 -27.98 0.63 -19.01
CA MET A 1 -28.81 1.25 -17.95
C MET A 1 -28.10 2.38 -17.20
N LEU A 2 -27.03 2.15 -16.41
CA LEU A 2 -26.37 3.24 -15.65
C LEU A 2 -25.69 4.27 -16.57
N ASN A 3 -24.98 3.84 -17.62
CA ASN A 3 -24.35 4.73 -18.60
C ASN A 3 -25.39 5.53 -19.42
N GLU A 4 -26.54 4.96 -19.75
CA GLU A 4 -27.62 5.67 -20.45
C GLU A 4 -28.24 6.73 -19.55
N LYS A 5 -28.48 6.38 -18.28
CA LYS A 5 -28.98 7.32 -17.28
C LYS A 5 -28.00 8.48 -17.06
N LEU A 6 -26.69 8.21 -17.01
CA LEU A 6 -25.67 9.25 -16.91
C LEU A 6 -25.70 10.20 -18.11
N LYS A 7 -25.86 9.70 -19.33
CA LYS A 7 -26.01 10.54 -20.55
C LYS A 7 -27.23 11.45 -20.48
N CYS A 8 -28.38 10.92 -20.00
CA CYS A 8 -29.57 11.72 -19.80
C CYS A 8 -29.39 12.82 -18.76
N ILE A 9 -28.69 12.51 -17.64
CA ILE A 9 -28.38 13.48 -16.60
C ILE A 9 -27.43 14.56 -17.13
N GLN A 10 -26.42 14.20 -17.91
CA GLN A 10 -25.46 15.14 -18.47
C GLN A 10 -26.08 16.06 -19.53
N ALA A 11 -27.14 15.62 -20.21
CA ALA A 11 -27.89 16.47 -21.14
C ALA A 11 -28.57 17.67 -20.43
N ASP A 12 -29.13 17.40 -19.26
CA ASP A 12 -29.87 18.38 -18.43
C ASP A 12 -29.15 18.65 -17.08
N LEU A 13 -27.84 18.75 -17.09
CA LEU A 13 -27.00 18.77 -15.89
C LEU A 13 -27.43 19.81 -14.85
N TYR A 14 -27.82 21.02 -15.31
CA TYR A 14 -28.19 22.09 -14.40
C TYR A 14 -29.41 21.78 -13.51
N LYS A 15 -30.22 20.81 -13.89
CA LYS A 15 -31.36 20.34 -13.06
C LYS A 15 -30.87 19.45 -11.88
N TYR A 16 -29.64 18.95 -11.93
CA TYR A 16 -29.08 18.06 -10.95
C TYR A 16 -28.00 18.72 -10.08
N ILE A 17 -27.77 20.03 -10.22
CA ILE A 17 -26.84 20.79 -9.41
C ILE A 17 -27.65 21.77 -8.54
N VAL A 18 -27.44 21.68 -7.22
CA VAL A 18 -27.99 22.58 -6.21
C VAL A 18 -26.85 23.32 -5.55
N TYR A 19 -26.93 24.65 -5.54
CA TYR A 19 -25.89 25.48 -4.99
C TYR A 19 -26.14 25.80 -3.52
N ASP A 20 -25.05 25.90 -2.76
CA ASP A 20 -24.98 26.41 -1.40
C ASP A 20 -25.89 25.72 -0.38
N LYS A 21 -26.13 24.44 -0.58
CA LYS A 21 -26.88 23.57 0.34
C LYS A 21 -26.19 22.22 0.48
N LEU A 22 -26.45 21.56 1.61
CA LEU A 22 -26.05 20.17 1.82
C LEU A 22 -27.12 19.21 1.30
N PRO A 23 -26.78 17.93 1.04
CA PRO A 23 -27.77 16.90 0.82
C PRO A 23 -28.81 16.87 1.93
N PRO A 24 -30.08 16.59 1.65
CA PRO A 24 -31.10 16.39 2.67
C PRO A 24 -30.75 15.17 3.51
N LEU A 25 -31.05 15.25 4.82
CA LEU A 25 -30.87 14.14 5.72
C LEU A 25 -31.87 13.02 5.43
N SER A 26 -31.40 11.79 5.51
CA SER A 26 -32.22 10.58 5.35
C SER A 26 -33.19 10.39 6.53
N GLY A 27 -32.89 11.00 7.65
CA GLY A 27 -33.61 10.80 8.92
C GLY A 27 -33.01 9.69 9.77
N ASP A 28 -31.98 9.00 9.29
CA ASP A 28 -31.18 8.03 10.01
C ASP A 28 -30.13 8.71 10.91
N ASP A 29 -29.64 7.99 11.90
CA ASP A 29 -28.53 8.47 12.76
C ASP A 29 -27.19 8.55 12.02
N ILE A 30 -27.10 7.97 10.81
CA ILE A 30 -25.87 7.88 10.02
C ILE A 30 -26.19 8.28 8.57
N GLU A 31 -25.55 9.34 8.13
CA GLU A 31 -25.56 9.77 6.73
C GLU A 31 -24.30 9.27 6.02
N ASN A 32 -24.42 9.01 4.71
CA ASN A 32 -23.28 8.60 3.87
C ASN A 32 -23.24 9.48 2.62
N TRP A 33 -22.24 10.35 2.58
CA TRP A 33 -22.02 11.29 1.50
C TRP A 33 -20.65 11.07 0.87
N VAL A 34 -20.46 11.55 -0.34
CA VAL A 34 -19.17 11.70 -0.99
C VAL A 34 -18.86 13.16 -1.18
N LEU A 35 -17.59 13.52 -1.25
CA LEU A 35 -17.11 14.87 -1.44
C LEU A 35 -15.90 14.88 -2.34
N ASP A 36 -15.82 15.89 -3.21
CA ASP A 36 -14.66 16.20 -4.05
C ASP A 36 -14.40 17.69 -4.07
N ILE A 37 -13.14 18.12 -4.18
CA ILE A 37 -12.72 19.52 -4.18
C ILE A 37 -11.88 19.81 -5.40
N GLU A 38 -12.22 20.88 -6.11
CA GLU A 38 -11.42 21.41 -7.18
C GLU A 38 -10.72 22.71 -6.76
N VAL A 39 -9.41 22.73 -7.02
CA VAL A 39 -8.53 23.86 -6.71
C VAL A 39 -7.77 24.32 -7.94
N CYS A 40 -7.45 25.61 -7.99
CA CYS A 40 -6.61 26.20 -9.02
C CYS A 40 -5.60 27.18 -8.40
N PRO A 41 -4.57 27.64 -9.13
CA PRO A 41 -3.74 28.75 -8.69
C PRO A 41 -4.59 30.00 -8.44
N ALA A 42 -4.37 30.67 -7.30
CA ALA A 42 -5.06 31.93 -7.00
C ALA A 42 -4.48 33.10 -7.81
N ASP A 43 -3.21 32.98 -8.21
CA ASP A 43 -2.48 33.97 -9.00
C ASP A 43 -1.32 33.34 -9.77
N SER A 44 -0.60 34.15 -10.55
CA SER A 44 0.55 33.70 -11.34
C SER A 44 1.78 33.25 -10.52
N THR A 45 1.83 33.53 -9.22
CA THR A 45 2.95 33.13 -8.35
C THR A 45 2.94 31.69 -7.95
N ASN A 46 1.80 31.02 -8.09
CA ASN A 46 1.59 29.62 -7.69
C ASN A 46 1.96 29.35 -6.20
N THR A 47 1.75 30.35 -5.33
CA THR A 47 2.04 30.24 -3.89
C THR A 47 0.81 29.96 -3.06
N LYS A 48 -0.39 30.10 -3.66
CA LYS A 48 -1.69 29.95 -3.02
C LYS A 48 -2.69 29.29 -3.96
N VAL A 49 -3.62 28.51 -3.40
CA VAL A 49 -4.77 27.98 -4.15
C VAL A 49 -6.06 28.73 -3.86
N LEU A 50 -6.91 28.74 -4.85
CA LEU A 50 -8.33 29.06 -4.73
C LEU A 50 -9.13 27.76 -4.82
N VAL A 51 -10.00 27.51 -3.85
CA VAL A 51 -11.04 26.46 -3.94
C VAL A 51 -12.20 27.04 -4.73
N TYR A 52 -12.41 26.54 -5.94
CA TYR A 52 -13.47 27.06 -6.81
C TYR A 52 -14.68 26.14 -6.92
N SER A 53 -14.57 24.90 -6.45
CA SER A 53 -15.69 23.96 -6.37
C SER A 53 -15.50 22.97 -5.22
N ILE A 54 -16.58 22.78 -4.47
CA ILE A 54 -16.73 21.70 -3.50
C ILE A 54 -18.03 21.01 -3.87
N ALA A 55 -17.95 19.79 -4.37
CA ALA A 55 -19.10 19.00 -4.77
C ALA A 55 -19.41 17.93 -3.73
N ILE A 56 -20.67 17.79 -3.35
CA ILE A 56 -21.15 16.79 -2.38
C ILE A 56 -22.32 16.05 -3.00
N MET A 57 -22.35 14.73 -2.85
CA MET A 57 -23.49 13.91 -3.26
C MET A 57 -23.81 12.88 -2.18
N ASP A 58 -25.08 12.61 -1.93
CA ASP A 58 -25.46 11.50 -1.07
C ASP A 58 -25.19 10.15 -1.78
N CYS A 59 -25.02 9.08 -1.00
CA CYS A 59 -24.82 7.73 -1.54
C CYS A 59 -26.16 7.01 -1.82
N SER A 60 -27.29 7.69 -1.73
CA SER A 60 -28.60 7.20 -2.13
C SER A 60 -28.79 7.23 -3.66
N ASN A 61 -29.97 6.94 -4.14
CA ASN A 61 -30.30 7.04 -5.57
C ASN A 61 -30.70 8.45 -6.03
N ASN A 62 -30.41 9.48 -5.24
CA ASN A 62 -30.86 10.83 -5.51
C ASN A 62 -30.15 11.50 -6.71
N TYR A 63 -28.95 11.19 -7.07
CA TYR A 63 -28.17 11.76 -8.20
C TYR A 63 -28.02 13.29 -8.22
N ILE A 64 -28.32 14.00 -7.13
CA ILE A 64 -28.16 15.45 -7.03
C ILE A 64 -26.81 15.80 -6.49
N CYS A 65 -26.10 16.69 -7.19
CA CYS A 65 -24.83 17.26 -6.77
C CYS A 65 -25.08 18.59 -6.06
N TYR A 66 -24.63 18.70 -4.83
CA TYR A 66 -24.69 19.91 -4.02
C TYR A 66 -23.35 20.63 -4.11
N LYS A 67 -23.31 21.82 -4.68
CA LYS A 67 -22.09 22.55 -5.02
C LYS A 67 -21.91 23.81 -4.19
N TYR A 68 -20.72 23.98 -3.63
CA TYR A 68 -20.26 25.19 -2.98
C TYR A 68 -19.04 25.80 -3.71
N ASN A 69 -18.94 27.12 -3.68
CA ASN A 69 -17.75 27.87 -4.12
C ASN A 69 -17.01 28.44 -2.90
N ASP A 70 -17.62 28.45 -1.73
CA ASP A 70 -17.05 28.98 -0.48
C ASP A 70 -16.83 27.86 0.55
N ILE A 71 -15.56 27.59 0.85
CA ILE A 71 -15.14 26.58 1.82
C ILE A 71 -15.62 26.92 3.24
N LYS A 72 -15.71 28.21 3.61
CA LYS A 72 -16.16 28.62 4.94
C LYS A 72 -17.64 28.34 5.12
N LYS A 73 -18.44 28.67 4.10
CA LYS A 73 -19.89 28.37 4.09
C LYS A 73 -20.11 26.87 4.15
N CYS A 74 -19.45 26.09 3.30
CA CYS A 74 -19.54 24.63 3.29
C CYS A 74 -19.18 24.03 4.65
N LEU A 75 -18.05 24.42 5.25
CA LEU A 75 -17.64 23.96 6.57
C LEU A 75 -18.67 24.33 7.65
N ASN A 76 -19.22 25.56 7.62
CA ASN A 76 -20.24 25.98 8.56
C ASN A 76 -21.50 25.12 8.48
N ASP A 77 -21.97 24.84 7.27
CA ASP A 77 -23.15 24.02 7.05
C ASP A 77 -22.90 22.57 7.50
N LEU A 78 -21.74 21.99 7.18
CA LEU A 78 -21.32 20.65 7.66
C LEU A 78 -21.26 20.59 9.19
N MET A 79 -20.68 21.59 9.84
CA MET A 79 -20.57 21.65 11.31
C MET A 79 -21.95 21.76 12.01
N ASN A 80 -22.99 22.17 11.30
CA ASN A 80 -24.36 22.33 11.81
C ASN A 80 -25.32 21.20 11.41
N VAL A 81 -24.82 20.12 10.82
CA VAL A 81 -25.64 18.97 10.44
C VAL A 81 -26.31 18.33 11.66
N ASP A 82 -27.62 18.05 11.56
CA ASP A 82 -28.41 17.42 12.62
C ASP A 82 -28.48 15.89 12.44
N SER A 83 -27.35 15.26 12.30
CA SER A 83 -27.17 13.80 12.30
C SER A 83 -26.07 13.40 13.26
N LYS A 84 -26.18 12.22 13.89
CA LYS A 84 -25.21 11.72 14.86
C LYS A 84 -23.85 11.43 14.20
N HIS A 85 -23.87 10.83 13.02
CA HIS A 85 -22.68 10.54 12.23
C HIS A 85 -22.91 10.89 10.76
N VAL A 86 -21.95 11.57 10.15
CA VAL A 86 -21.91 11.83 8.72
C VAL A 86 -20.60 11.25 8.19
N ASN A 87 -20.69 10.14 7.50
CA ASN A 87 -19.55 9.57 6.76
C ASN A 87 -19.40 10.32 5.45
N ILE A 88 -18.27 10.94 5.24
CA ILE A 88 -17.91 11.68 4.03
C ILE A 88 -16.75 10.95 3.36
N TYR A 89 -17.00 10.32 2.23
CA TYR A 89 -16.01 9.56 1.48
C TYR A 89 -15.36 10.44 0.43
N ILE A 90 -14.03 10.43 0.40
CA ILE A 90 -13.20 11.19 -0.53
C ILE A 90 -12.22 10.23 -1.21
N HIS A 91 -11.93 10.43 -2.48
CA HIS A 91 -10.95 9.62 -3.20
C HIS A 91 -9.59 10.33 -3.23
N ASN A 92 -8.71 10.07 -2.26
CA ASN A 92 -7.47 10.74 -1.92
C ASN A 92 -7.63 11.86 -0.88
N LEU A 93 -8.19 11.49 0.27
CA LEU A 93 -8.50 12.37 1.41
C LEU A 93 -7.39 13.37 1.76
N PHE A 94 -6.12 12.93 1.74
CA PHE A 94 -5.00 13.80 2.14
C PHE A 94 -4.83 15.05 1.25
N TYR A 95 -5.35 15.02 0.02
CA TYR A 95 -5.35 16.16 -0.87
C TYR A 95 -6.47 17.14 -0.53
N ASP A 96 -7.70 16.65 -0.44
CA ASP A 96 -8.91 17.46 -0.37
C ASP A 96 -9.22 18.00 1.03
N ILE A 97 -8.73 17.35 2.08
CA ILE A 97 -9.01 17.76 3.47
C ILE A 97 -8.30 19.06 3.88
N LYS A 98 -7.21 19.43 3.20
CA LYS A 98 -6.35 20.54 3.62
C LYS A 98 -7.06 21.88 3.72
N PRO A 99 -7.84 22.33 2.72
CA PRO A 99 -8.59 23.57 2.84
C PRO A 99 -9.57 23.56 4.00
N PHE A 100 -10.27 22.45 4.23
CA PHE A 100 -11.18 22.29 5.37
C PHE A 100 -10.45 22.35 6.70
N PHE A 101 -9.30 21.69 6.80
CA PHE A 101 -8.48 21.71 8.01
C PHE A 101 -8.00 23.13 8.34
N ILE A 102 -7.52 23.88 7.34
CA ILE A 102 -7.05 25.25 7.53
C ILE A 102 -8.20 26.15 8.04
N GLU A 103 -9.39 26.07 7.43
CA GLU A 103 -10.54 26.87 7.89
C GLU A 103 -11.06 26.41 9.26
N LEU A 104 -10.96 25.11 9.58
CA LEU A 104 -11.31 24.58 10.91
C LEU A 104 -10.43 25.21 11.98
N ILE A 105 -9.10 25.21 11.76
CA ILE A 105 -8.13 25.78 12.71
C ILE A 105 -8.34 27.30 12.83
N ARG A 106 -8.58 28.00 11.72
CA ARG A 106 -8.89 29.45 11.76
C ARG A 106 -10.08 29.78 12.63
N LYS A 107 -11.14 28.97 12.52
CA LYS A 107 -12.41 29.25 13.22
C LYS A 107 -12.40 28.82 14.67
N TYR A 108 -11.82 27.67 14.97
CA TYR A 108 -11.93 27.03 16.28
C TYR A 108 -10.62 26.92 17.05
N GLY A 109 -9.49 27.27 16.44
CA GLY A 109 -8.14 26.99 16.96
C GLY A 109 -7.75 25.53 16.80
N ASN A 110 -6.49 25.20 17.08
CA ASN A 110 -6.02 23.81 17.07
C ASN A 110 -6.58 23.07 18.30
N LYS A 111 -7.55 22.19 18.08
CA LYS A 111 -8.23 21.40 19.11
C LYS A 111 -8.11 19.91 18.80
N GLU A 112 -6.91 19.47 18.46
CA GLU A 112 -6.63 18.05 18.27
C GLU A 112 -6.86 17.29 19.56
N ILE A 113 -7.65 16.21 19.49
CA ILE A 113 -7.70 15.23 20.57
C ILE A 113 -6.52 14.31 20.38
N GLN A 114 -5.50 14.52 21.19
CA GLN A 114 -4.29 13.71 21.15
C GLN A 114 -4.54 12.34 21.77
N ALA A 115 -3.90 11.33 21.22
CA ALA A 115 -3.82 10.03 21.83
C ALA A 115 -3.09 10.12 23.16
N LYS A 116 -3.56 9.39 24.16
CA LYS A 116 -2.82 9.22 25.41
C LYS A 116 -1.86 8.06 25.25
N TYR A 117 -0.71 8.21 25.87
CA TYR A 117 0.34 7.20 25.86
C TYR A 117 0.72 6.84 27.28
N TYR A 118 1.10 5.58 27.49
CA TYR A 118 1.66 5.10 28.76
C TYR A 118 2.94 4.32 28.51
N THR A 119 3.85 4.41 29.46
CA THR A 119 5.12 3.67 29.41
C THR A 119 4.94 2.30 30.06
N LYS A 120 5.39 1.27 29.38
CA LYS A 120 5.47 -0.09 29.89
C LYS A 120 6.91 -0.56 29.86
N ILE A 121 7.37 -1.13 30.96
CA ILE A 121 8.71 -1.73 31.03
C ILE A 121 8.59 -3.18 30.59
N GLU A 122 9.27 -3.55 29.51
CA GLU A 122 9.37 -4.92 29.02
C GLU A 122 10.82 -5.44 29.16
N TYR A 123 10.93 -6.73 29.49
CA TYR A 123 12.23 -7.37 29.53
C TYR A 123 12.61 -7.90 28.14
N ASN A 124 13.71 -7.40 27.60
CA ASN A 124 14.24 -7.87 26.35
C ASN A 124 15.21 -9.04 26.61
N LYS A 125 14.73 -10.25 26.27
CA LYS A 125 15.47 -11.49 26.48
C LYS A 125 16.71 -11.65 25.55
N PHE A 126 16.81 -10.85 24.47
CA PHE A 126 17.97 -10.88 23.58
C PHE A 126 19.11 -9.98 24.05
N THR A 127 18.79 -8.87 24.69
CA THR A 127 19.79 -7.93 25.22
C THR A 127 20.03 -8.08 26.72
N ASN A 128 19.21 -8.89 27.38
CA ASN A 128 19.18 -9.08 28.84
C ASN A 128 18.97 -7.76 29.61
N LYS A 129 18.17 -6.83 29.03
CA LYS A 129 17.91 -5.51 29.60
C LYS A 129 16.41 -5.23 29.71
N LYS A 130 16.04 -4.34 30.62
CA LYS A 130 14.71 -3.75 30.67
C LYS A 130 14.65 -2.60 29.67
N GLU A 131 13.60 -2.55 28.87
CA GLU A 131 13.34 -1.51 27.88
C GLU A 131 12.04 -0.79 28.24
N GLU A 132 12.06 0.53 28.16
CA GLU A 132 10.87 1.35 28.32
C GLU A 132 10.23 1.55 26.94
N LEU A 133 9.00 1.08 26.79
CA LEU A 133 8.23 1.15 25.57
C LEU A 133 7.00 2.03 25.77
N LEU A 134 6.76 2.92 24.82
CA LEU A 134 5.60 3.80 24.83
C LEU A 134 4.45 3.10 24.07
N TYR A 135 3.35 2.87 24.77
CA TYR A 135 2.13 2.29 24.21
C TYR A 135 1.03 3.33 24.11
N GLN A 136 0.22 3.25 23.07
CA GLN A 136 -0.97 4.09 22.96
C GLN A 136 -2.10 3.49 23.77
N GLU A 137 -2.77 4.31 24.60
CA GLU A 137 -4.04 3.93 25.21
C GLU A 137 -5.11 3.75 24.13
N GLU A 138 -6.07 2.87 24.38
CA GLU A 138 -7.23 2.72 23.50
C GLU A 138 -7.95 4.08 23.41
N LEU A 139 -8.02 4.62 22.18
CA LEU A 139 -8.66 5.91 21.92
C LEU A 139 -10.18 5.80 22.14
N ILE A 140 -10.64 6.04 23.35
CA ILE A 140 -12.04 6.36 23.58
C ILE A 140 -12.26 7.78 23.07
N GLN A 141 -12.61 7.91 21.79
CA GLN A 141 -12.88 9.20 21.14
C GLN A 141 -14.15 9.81 21.75
N LYS A 142 -14.01 10.58 22.80
CA LYS A 142 -15.10 11.32 23.39
C LYS A 142 -14.95 12.79 23.06
N PHE A 143 -15.62 13.22 22.00
CA PHE A 143 -15.77 14.64 21.69
C PHE A 143 -16.60 15.32 22.76
N ASP A 144 -16.15 16.45 23.28
CA ASP A 144 -16.81 17.26 24.28
C ASP A 144 -16.98 18.74 23.87
N LYS A 145 -16.32 19.17 22.80
CA LYS A 145 -16.36 20.54 22.29
C LYS A 145 -16.39 20.59 20.78
N VAL A 146 -17.21 21.51 20.24
CA VAL A 146 -17.27 21.79 18.80
C VAL A 146 -15.90 22.22 18.26
N GLY A 147 -15.55 21.69 17.09
CA GLY A 147 -14.27 21.96 16.43
C GLY A 147 -13.09 21.12 16.91
N GLN A 148 -13.30 20.24 17.90
CA GLN A 148 -12.30 19.19 18.19
C GLN A 148 -12.21 18.23 17.01
N TYR A 149 -11.00 17.70 16.79
CA TYR A 149 -10.78 16.72 15.72
C TYR A 149 -9.82 15.61 16.14
N THR A 150 -9.90 14.50 15.42
CA THR A 150 -8.91 13.40 15.46
C THR A 150 -8.52 13.02 14.05
N CYS A 151 -7.30 12.52 13.87
CA CYS A 151 -6.86 11.99 12.59
C CYS A 151 -6.18 10.62 12.74
N ILE A 152 -6.28 9.80 11.69
CA ILE A 152 -5.48 8.59 11.54
C ILE A 152 -4.52 8.83 10.39
N LEU A 153 -3.28 9.10 10.77
CA LEU A 153 -2.18 9.43 9.87
C LEU A 153 -1.04 8.44 10.06
N ASN A 154 -0.39 7.99 8.99
CA ASN A 154 0.81 7.18 9.07
C ASN A 154 1.67 7.41 7.84
N LYS A 155 2.96 7.73 8.04
CA LYS A 155 3.96 7.99 7.00
C LYS A 155 3.46 8.96 5.92
N GLY A 156 2.87 10.08 6.34
CA GLY A 156 2.35 11.10 5.43
C GLY A 156 1.10 10.72 4.63
N GLN A 157 0.41 9.64 5.02
CA GLN A 157 -0.85 9.22 4.43
C GLN A 157 -1.97 9.31 5.45
N MET A 158 -3.06 10.02 5.11
CA MET A 158 -4.24 10.13 5.94
C MET A 158 -5.27 9.06 5.53
N TYR A 159 -5.81 8.38 6.51
CA TYR A 159 -6.82 7.33 6.32
C TYR A 159 -8.20 7.80 6.73
N GLN A 160 -8.26 8.62 7.77
CA GLN A 160 -9.50 9.13 8.33
C GLN A 160 -9.24 10.44 9.06
N PHE A 161 -10.20 11.36 8.98
CA PHE A 161 -10.21 12.63 9.71
C PHE A 161 -11.61 12.84 10.27
N ASN A 162 -11.72 13.02 11.60
CA ASN A 162 -13.01 13.19 12.27
C ASN A 162 -13.10 14.58 12.89
N ILE A 163 -14.25 15.23 12.76
CA ILE A 163 -14.52 16.54 13.35
C ILE A 163 -15.76 16.48 14.23
N CYS A 164 -15.69 17.08 15.40
CA CYS A 164 -16.82 17.30 16.29
C CYS A 164 -17.66 18.52 15.82
N GLY A 165 -18.86 18.27 15.36
CA GLY A 165 -19.85 19.27 14.95
C GLY A 165 -20.72 19.74 16.11
N ARG A 166 -21.93 20.23 15.78
CA ARG A 166 -22.89 20.78 16.79
C ARG A 166 -23.32 19.73 17.81
N PRO A 167 -23.72 20.17 19.03
CA PRO A 167 -24.42 19.30 19.97
C PRO A 167 -25.85 19.01 19.45
N ILE A 168 -26.26 17.76 19.57
CA ILE A 168 -27.59 17.27 19.20
C ILE A 168 -28.23 16.55 20.38
N LYS A 169 -29.56 16.60 20.46
CA LYS A 169 -30.34 15.91 21.49
C LYS A 169 -31.20 14.82 20.84
N ARG A 170 -31.12 13.63 21.38
CA ARG A 170 -31.92 12.49 20.95
C ARG A 170 -32.66 11.85 22.12
N LEU A 171 -33.87 11.40 21.90
CA LEU A 171 -34.62 10.66 22.89
C LEU A 171 -34.29 9.15 22.75
N VAL A 172 -33.60 8.60 23.75
CA VAL A 172 -33.23 7.19 23.79
C VAL A 172 -33.87 6.53 25.00
N LYS A 173 -34.74 5.52 24.78
CA LYS A 173 -35.43 4.80 25.87
C LYS A 173 -36.10 5.74 26.90
N LYS A 174 -36.82 6.73 26.44
CA LYS A 174 -37.50 7.77 27.25
C LYS A 174 -36.56 8.72 28.03
N ARG A 175 -35.28 8.77 27.72
CA ARG A 175 -34.32 9.72 28.29
C ARG A 175 -33.72 10.59 27.18
N THR A 176 -33.60 11.89 27.43
CA THR A 176 -32.88 12.77 26.51
C THR A 176 -31.37 12.57 26.73
N VAL A 177 -30.67 12.19 25.66
CA VAL A 177 -29.21 12.02 25.66
C VAL A 177 -28.61 13.09 24.76
N ASN A 178 -27.55 13.72 25.24
CA ASN A 178 -26.79 14.71 24.48
C ASN A 178 -25.65 13.98 23.73
N TYR A 179 -25.55 14.23 22.44
CA TYR A 179 -24.47 13.77 21.57
C TYR A 179 -23.86 14.98 20.88
N PHE A 180 -22.71 14.78 20.24
CA PHE A 180 -22.22 15.70 19.22
C PHE A 180 -22.38 15.04 17.85
N SER A 181 -22.70 15.84 16.82
CA SER A 181 -22.56 15.41 15.44
C SER A 181 -21.09 15.10 15.15
N VAL A 182 -20.81 14.01 14.46
CA VAL A 182 -19.46 13.61 14.09
C VAL A 182 -19.36 13.51 12.58
N LEU A 183 -18.54 14.38 11.98
CA LEU A 183 -18.17 14.31 10.57
C LEU A 183 -16.96 13.39 10.44
N GLN A 184 -17.09 12.30 9.69
CA GLN A 184 -16.02 11.31 9.46
C GLN A 184 -15.59 11.32 8.01
N PHE A 185 -14.48 11.96 7.70
CA PHE A 185 -13.89 11.94 6.37
C PHE A 185 -13.04 10.68 6.21
N LYS A 186 -13.30 9.89 5.17
CA LYS A 186 -12.71 8.56 4.92
C LYS A 186 -12.10 8.49 3.53
N ASP A 187 -10.91 7.92 3.42
CA ASP A 187 -10.19 7.78 2.14
C ASP A 187 -10.57 6.50 1.40
N THR A 188 -11.28 6.63 0.29
CA THR A 188 -11.63 5.49 -0.56
C THR A 188 -10.46 4.98 -1.39
N LEU A 189 -9.43 5.80 -1.67
CA LEU A 189 -8.22 5.36 -2.36
C LEU A 189 -7.43 4.32 -1.55
N LYS A 190 -7.55 4.32 -0.22
CA LYS A 190 -6.92 3.30 0.64
C LYS A 190 -7.68 1.97 0.63
N ILE A 191 -8.97 2.01 0.31
CA ILE A 191 -9.84 0.83 0.17
C ILE A 191 -9.73 0.24 -1.24
N LEU A 192 -9.73 1.12 -2.25
CA LEU A 192 -9.65 0.80 -3.69
C LEU A 192 -8.48 1.58 -4.31
N PRO A 193 -7.25 1.03 -4.31
CA PRO A 193 -6.03 1.75 -4.67
C PRO A 193 -5.83 1.89 -6.19
N PHE A 194 -6.84 2.42 -6.86
CA PHE A 194 -6.85 2.73 -8.29
C PHE A 194 -7.39 4.14 -8.51
N SER A 195 -7.23 4.71 -9.70
CA SER A 195 -7.91 5.96 -10.05
C SER A 195 -9.43 5.79 -10.01
N LEU A 196 -10.16 6.83 -9.66
CA LEU A 196 -11.62 6.80 -9.59
C LEU A 196 -12.23 6.31 -10.90
N GLN A 197 -11.75 6.81 -12.05
CA GLN A 197 -12.19 6.36 -13.38
C GLN A 197 -12.03 4.84 -13.56
N LYS A 198 -10.87 4.28 -13.16
CA LYS A 198 -10.63 2.83 -13.23
C LYS A 198 -11.56 2.07 -12.30
N CYS A 199 -11.77 2.57 -11.08
CA CYS A 199 -12.74 1.97 -10.16
C CYS A 199 -14.15 1.97 -10.74
N CYS A 200 -14.61 3.07 -11.32
CA CYS A 200 -15.94 3.16 -11.94
C CYS A 200 -16.06 2.19 -13.11
N LYS A 201 -15.04 2.09 -13.96
CA LYS A 201 -15.02 1.14 -15.08
C LYS A 201 -15.01 -0.31 -14.59
N ASP A 202 -14.10 -0.67 -13.69
CA ASP A 202 -13.89 -2.06 -13.28
C ASP A 202 -14.98 -2.58 -12.33
N PHE A 203 -15.53 -1.74 -11.44
CA PHE A 203 -16.51 -2.15 -10.44
C PHE A 203 -17.96 -1.77 -10.77
N LEU A 204 -18.19 -0.75 -11.59
CA LEU A 204 -19.54 -0.29 -11.94
C LEU A 204 -19.92 -0.52 -13.40
N ASN A 205 -18.97 -0.89 -14.26
CA ASN A 205 -19.10 -0.87 -15.73
C ASN A 205 -19.54 0.53 -16.22
N LEU A 206 -19.09 1.57 -15.53
CA LEU A 206 -19.42 2.96 -15.79
C LEU A 206 -18.24 3.64 -16.44
N ASP A 207 -18.40 4.03 -17.70
CA ASP A 207 -17.41 4.80 -18.43
C ASP A 207 -17.67 6.30 -18.22
N LEU A 208 -16.85 6.90 -17.36
CA LEU A 208 -16.89 8.34 -17.10
C LEU A 208 -15.95 9.03 -18.08
N PRO A 209 -16.45 9.87 -19.00
CA PRO A 209 -15.58 10.64 -19.87
C PRO A 209 -14.67 11.52 -19.00
N LYS A 210 -13.39 11.45 -19.28
CA LYS A 210 -12.39 12.27 -18.61
C LYS A 210 -12.04 13.42 -19.54
N GLU A 211 -12.63 14.57 -19.30
CA GLU A 211 -12.18 15.82 -19.86
C GLU A 211 -10.96 16.28 -19.08
N ASP A 212 -9.95 16.81 -19.77
CA ASP A 212 -8.74 17.33 -19.09
C ASP A 212 -9.07 18.75 -18.58
N LEU A 213 -9.26 18.88 -17.26
CA LEU A 213 -9.27 20.20 -16.63
C LEU A 213 -7.91 20.86 -16.75
N ASP A 214 -7.89 22.15 -17.10
CA ASP A 214 -6.67 22.95 -17.02
C ASP A 214 -6.40 23.36 -15.56
N TYR A 215 -5.59 22.57 -14.88
CA TYR A 215 -5.17 22.82 -13.49
C TYR A 215 -4.28 24.06 -13.33
N ASN A 216 -3.80 24.66 -14.41
CA ASN A 216 -2.98 25.88 -14.38
C ASN A 216 -3.81 27.14 -14.65
N LYS A 217 -5.09 27.01 -14.97
CA LYS A 217 -5.99 28.15 -15.20
C LYS A 217 -6.16 28.94 -13.90
N ILE A 218 -5.73 30.20 -13.92
CA ILE A 218 -5.98 31.14 -12.81
C ILE A 218 -7.44 31.53 -12.85
N ARG A 219 -8.13 31.45 -11.71
CA ARG A 219 -9.55 31.77 -11.57
C ARG A 219 -9.77 32.79 -10.47
N LYS A 220 -10.86 33.55 -10.61
CA LYS A 220 -11.45 34.36 -9.53
C LYS A 220 -12.58 33.57 -8.87
N ALA A 221 -12.93 33.94 -7.65
CA ALA A 221 -13.96 33.24 -6.88
C ALA A 221 -15.34 33.23 -7.58
N ASP A 222 -15.64 34.27 -8.35
CA ASP A 222 -16.91 34.46 -9.04
C ASP A 222 -16.91 34.03 -10.51
N ASP A 223 -15.82 33.38 -10.98
CA ASP A 223 -15.76 32.91 -12.36
C ASP A 223 -16.80 31.79 -12.59
N GLU A 224 -17.59 31.95 -13.64
CA GLU A 224 -18.52 30.90 -14.06
C GLU A 224 -17.78 29.71 -14.63
N LEU A 225 -18.27 28.50 -14.30
CA LEU A 225 -17.74 27.25 -14.85
C LEU A 225 -18.36 26.93 -16.19
N THR A 226 -17.57 26.39 -17.10
CA THR A 226 -18.09 25.87 -18.37
C THR A 226 -18.94 24.62 -18.13
N LYS A 227 -19.73 24.24 -19.14
CA LYS A 227 -20.54 23.02 -19.08
C LYS A 227 -19.65 21.78 -18.93
N GLU A 228 -18.52 21.75 -19.58
CA GLU A 228 -17.54 20.66 -19.53
C GLU A 228 -16.93 20.53 -18.11
N GLU A 229 -16.58 21.66 -17.49
CA GLU A 229 -16.09 21.72 -16.11
C GLU A 229 -17.17 21.24 -15.12
N LEU A 230 -18.42 21.60 -15.30
CA LEU A 230 -19.53 21.13 -14.49
C LEU A 230 -19.78 19.62 -14.65
N ILE A 231 -19.69 19.10 -15.89
CA ILE A 231 -19.80 17.66 -16.16
C ILE A 231 -18.67 16.90 -15.47
N TYR A 232 -17.44 17.43 -15.54
CA TYR A 232 -16.29 16.83 -14.86
C TYR A 232 -16.53 16.70 -13.35
N ILE A 233 -16.84 17.84 -12.69
CA ILE A 233 -17.11 17.89 -11.24
C ILE A 233 -18.27 16.95 -10.84
N TYR A 234 -19.34 16.95 -11.64
CA TYR A 234 -20.47 16.06 -11.42
C TYR A 234 -20.07 14.58 -11.53
N ASN A 235 -19.29 14.22 -12.56
CA ASN A 235 -18.88 12.83 -12.81
C ASN A 235 -18.04 12.27 -11.66
N ASP A 236 -17.17 13.08 -11.04
CA ASP A 236 -16.32 12.63 -9.95
C ASP A 236 -17.16 12.27 -8.72
N VAL A 237 -18.08 13.14 -8.26
CA VAL A 237 -18.95 12.80 -7.12
C VAL A 237 -20.00 11.75 -7.47
N PHE A 238 -20.51 11.73 -8.71
CA PHE A 238 -21.46 10.72 -9.16
C PHE A 238 -20.81 9.32 -9.17
N GLY A 239 -19.65 9.19 -9.80
CA GLY A 239 -18.91 7.93 -9.84
C GLY A 239 -18.54 7.45 -8.45
N LEU A 240 -18.03 8.35 -7.61
CA LEU A 240 -17.65 8.03 -6.25
C LEU A 240 -18.87 7.61 -5.40
N SER A 241 -20.01 8.29 -5.51
CA SER A 241 -21.22 7.92 -4.74
C SER A 241 -21.72 6.52 -5.10
N ARG A 242 -21.74 6.17 -6.40
CA ARG A 242 -22.14 4.82 -6.86
C ARG A 242 -21.15 3.76 -6.42
N LEU A 243 -19.86 4.09 -6.43
CA LEU A 243 -18.80 3.19 -5.96
C LEU A 243 -18.94 2.90 -4.46
N VAL A 244 -19.10 3.94 -3.64
CA VAL A 244 -19.31 3.82 -2.20
C VAL A 244 -20.58 3.04 -1.89
N GLN A 245 -21.68 3.35 -2.54
CA GLN A 245 -22.94 2.64 -2.36
C GLN A 245 -22.79 1.15 -2.64
N LYS A 246 -22.20 0.78 -3.79
CA LYS A 246 -22.06 -0.62 -4.21
C LYS A 246 -21.04 -1.37 -3.37
N MET A 247 -19.83 -0.79 -3.17
CA MET A 247 -18.69 -1.54 -2.63
C MET A 247 -18.61 -1.49 -1.11
N ILE A 248 -19.06 -0.40 -0.50
CA ILE A 248 -18.88 -0.14 0.94
C ILE A 248 -20.17 -0.34 1.72
N ILE A 249 -21.29 0.29 1.28
CA ILE A 249 -22.55 0.29 2.01
C ILE A 249 -23.33 -1.01 1.77
N ASN A 250 -23.68 -1.29 0.53
CA ASN A 250 -24.50 -2.47 0.19
C ASN A 250 -23.68 -3.76 0.13
N GLY A 251 -22.39 -3.66 -0.26
CA GLY A 251 -21.57 -4.80 -0.61
C GLY A 251 -21.92 -5.40 -1.96
N GLU A 252 -21.07 -6.29 -2.44
CA GLU A 252 -21.25 -7.05 -3.68
C GLU A 252 -21.52 -8.51 -3.34
N GLU A 253 -22.49 -9.14 -3.99
CA GLU A 253 -22.72 -10.58 -3.84
C GLU A 253 -21.65 -11.37 -4.61
N ILE A 254 -20.92 -12.22 -3.89
CA ILE A 254 -19.90 -13.10 -4.43
C ILE A 254 -20.15 -14.53 -3.90
N ASN A 255 -20.46 -15.46 -4.80
CA ASN A 255 -20.73 -16.86 -4.46
C ASN A 255 -21.76 -17.02 -3.31
N GLY A 256 -22.86 -16.26 -3.37
CA GLY A 256 -23.94 -16.30 -2.37
C GLY A 256 -23.64 -15.54 -1.06
N LYS A 257 -22.47 -14.92 -0.91
CA LYS A 257 -22.12 -14.08 0.25
C LYS A 257 -22.10 -12.60 -0.14
N ILE A 258 -22.76 -11.74 0.65
CA ILE A 258 -22.64 -10.29 0.50
C ILE A 258 -21.37 -9.84 1.20
N MET A 259 -20.45 -9.22 0.43
CA MET A 259 -19.15 -8.77 0.91
C MET A 259 -18.99 -7.28 0.69
N SER A 260 -18.93 -6.52 1.78
CA SER A 260 -18.66 -5.07 1.73
C SER A 260 -17.20 -4.75 2.05
N MET A 261 -16.67 -3.68 1.45
CA MET A 261 -15.32 -3.18 1.69
C MET A 261 -15.38 -2.01 2.69
N ASN A 262 -15.72 -2.31 3.95
CA ASN A 262 -15.99 -1.30 4.99
C ASN A 262 -14.81 -1.07 5.95
N LYS A 263 -13.67 -1.72 5.76
CA LYS A 263 -12.45 -1.49 6.54
C LYS A 263 -11.62 -0.36 5.92
N MET A 264 -10.78 0.29 6.71
CA MET A 264 -10.00 1.48 6.31
C MET A 264 -9.04 1.26 5.12
N THR A 265 -8.60 0.03 4.90
CA THR A 265 -7.66 -0.30 3.81
C THR A 265 -8.00 -1.66 3.22
N THR A 266 -7.59 -1.88 1.96
CA THR A 266 -7.72 -3.18 1.30
C THR A 266 -7.09 -4.32 2.11
N SER A 267 -5.90 -4.10 2.68
CA SER A 267 -5.21 -5.12 3.48
C SER A 267 -5.90 -5.38 4.82
N SER A 268 -6.54 -4.38 5.44
CA SER A 268 -7.37 -4.58 6.62
C SER A 268 -8.65 -5.35 6.29
N GLN A 269 -9.22 -5.12 5.11
CA GLN A 269 -10.37 -5.88 4.62
C GLN A 269 -10.01 -7.34 4.34
N ALA A 270 -8.85 -7.58 3.72
CA ALA A 270 -8.35 -8.92 3.47
C ALA A 270 -8.14 -9.71 4.77
N LEU A 271 -7.53 -9.07 5.78
CA LEU A 271 -7.36 -9.67 7.10
C LEU A 271 -8.70 -9.95 7.80
N TYR A 272 -9.67 -9.04 7.70
CA TYR A 272 -11.01 -9.23 8.24
C TYR A 272 -11.69 -10.46 7.62
N ASN A 273 -11.67 -10.55 6.30
CA ASN A 273 -12.23 -11.70 5.58
C ASN A 273 -11.51 -13.01 5.93
N TYR A 274 -10.20 -12.97 6.10
CA TYR A 274 -9.42 -14.14 6.51
C TYR A 274 -9.77 -14.60 7.93
N LYS A 275 -9.94 -13.68 8.88
CA LYS A 275 -10.35 -14.04 10.25
C LYS A 275 -11.70 -14.77 10.28
N HIS A 276 -12.65 -14.35 9.47
CA HIS A 276 -13.94 -15.01 9.34
C HIS A 276 -13.82 -16.38 8.63
N SER A 277 -12.97 -16.49 7.60
CA SER A 277 -12.68 -17.79 6.98
C SER A 277 -12.05 -18.78 7.96
N LEU A 278 -11.13 -18.31 8.80
CA LEU A 278 -10.49 -19.14 9.84
C LEU A 278 -11.51 -19.61 10.90
N LEU A 279 -12.47 -18.75 11.26
CA LEU A 279 -13.56 -19.11 12.17
C LEU A 279 -14.52 -20.14 11.55
N GLU A 280 -14.83 -20.01 10.26
CA GLU A 280 -15.60 -21.01 9.50
C GLU A 280 -14.86 -22.36 9.44
N ASP A 281 -13.53 -22.37 9.21
CA ASP A 281 -12.71 -23.58 9.20
C ASP A 281 -12.76 -24.32 10.55
N TYR A 282 -12.71 -23.56 11.66
CA TYR A 282 -12.85 -24.14 12.99
C TYR A 282 -14.23 -24.77 13.22
N TYR A 283 -15.32 -24.07 12.91
CA TYR A 283 -16.67 -24.61 13.09
C TYR A 283 -16.95 -25.84 12.23
N ASN A 284 -16.38 -25.90 11.05
CA ASN A 284 -16.54 -27.00 10.11
C ASN A 284 -15.55 -28.15 10.37
N ASN A 285 -14.62 -28.00 11.29
CA ASN A 285 -13.47 -28.89 11.49
C ASN A 285 -12.73 -29.18 10.17
N ASP A 286 -12.36 -28.12 9.47
CA ASP A 286 -11.77 -28.19 8.13
C ASP A 286 -10.28 -27.88 8.12
N ASN A 287 -9.59 -28.25 7.03
CA ASN A 287 -8.17 -27.97 6.79
C ASN A 287 -7.27 -28.37 7.97
N MET A 288 -6.50 -27.43 8.54
CA MET A 288 -5.61 -27.66 9.67
C MET A 288 -6.33 -28.13 10.93
N PHE A 289 -7.62 -27.80 11.11
CA PHE A 289 -8.41 -28.26 12.27
C PHE A 289 -8.77 -29.75 12.25
N LYS A 290 -8.51 -30.45 11.13
CA LYS A 290 -8.55 -31.90 11.07
C LYS A 290 -7.41 -32.61 11.84
N ASN A 291 -6.33 -31.85 12.13
CA ASN A 291 -5.24 -32.31 12.97
C ASN A 291 -5.63 -32.12 14.46
N SER A 292 -5.74 -33.19 15.21
CA SER A 292 -6.15 -33.16 16.61
C SER A 292 -5.24 -32.29 17.48
N ASP A 293 -3.92 -32.42 17.29
CA ASP A 293 -2.94 -31.69 18.11
C ASP A 293 -3.04 -30.17 17.86
N PHE A 294 -3.26 -29.77 16.61
CA PHE A 294 -3.51 -28.37 16.27
C PHE A 294 -4.83 -27.86 16.84
N TYR A 295 -5.91 -28.67 16.68
CA TYR A 295 -7.23 -28.33 17.19
C TYR A 295 -7.21 -28.16 18.71
N ASP A 296 -6.69 -29.14 19.45
CA ASP A 296 -6.65 -29.13 20.90
C ASP A 296 -5.81 -27.94 21.43
N GLU A 297 -4.71 -27.61 20.78
CA GLU A 297 -3.87 -26.48 21.16
C GLU A 297 -4.61 -25.15 20.98
N VAL A 298 -5.32 -24.98 19.86
CA VAL A 298 -6.11 -23.78 19.58
C VAL A 298 -7.33 -23.69 20.50
N ASP A 299 -8.06 -24.79 20.69
CA ASP A 299 -9.24 -24.87 21.55
C ASP A 299 -8.91 -24.56 23.02
N ASN A 300 -7.81 -25.09 23.54
CA ASN A 300 -7.31 -24.76 24.87
C ASN A 300 -7.04 -23.25 25.04
N ARG A 301 -6.47 -22.58 24.01
CA ARG A 301 -6.27 -21.13 24.06
C ARG A 301 -7.59 -20.36 23.96
N LEU A 302 -8.58 -20.86 23.23
CA LEU A 302 -9.91 -20.24 23.15
C LEU A 302 -10.66 -20.33 24.48
N MET A 303 -10.49 -21.41 25.27
CA MET A 303 -11.08 -21.56 26.59
C MET A 303 -10.60 -20.49 27.57
N GLU A 304 -9.39 -19.94 27.38
CA GLU A 304 -8.86 -18.83 28.18
C GLU A 304 -9.48 -17.46 27.82
N THR A 305 -10.37 -17.40 26.81
CA THR A 305 -10.98 -16.18 26.29
C THR A 305 -12.50 -16.15 26.48
N GLN A 306 -13.13 -15.09 26.02
CA GLN A 306 -14.59 -14.99 25.97
C GLN A 306 -15.18 -15.53 24.67
N PHE A 307 -14.48 -16.40 23.93
CA PHE A 307 -14.91 -16.92 22.65
C PHE A 307 -16.28 -17.64 22.75
N PHE A 308 -16.42 -18.58 23.66
CA PHE A 308 -17.62 -19.40 23.78
C PHE A 308 -18.84 -18.62 24.34
N THR A 309 -18.61 -17.52 25.07
CA THR A 309 -19.68 -16.69 25.65
C THR A 309 -20.05 -15.48 24.79
N SER A 310 -19.22 -15.11 23.81
CA SER A 310 -19.46 -13.98 22.93
C SER A 310 -20.60 -14.29 21.95
N LYS A 311 -21.50 -13.31 21.76
CA LYS A 311 -22.52 -13.33 20.71
C LYS A 311 -22.10 -12.54 19.47
N ASN A 312 -20.94 -11.91 19.50
CA ASN A 312 -20.43 -11.07 18.41
C ASN A 312 -19.44 -11.89 17.57
N GLU A 313 -19.81 -12.16 16.34
CA GLU A 313 -19.01 -12.97 15.40
C GLU A 313 -17.66 -12.30 15.05
N ASP A 314 -17.59 -10.96 14.97
CA ASP A 314 -16.33 -10.25 14.75
C ASP A 314 -15.37 -10.48 15.91
N LYS A 315 -15.87 -10.44 17.17
CA LYS A 315 -15.05 -10.76 18.34
C LYS A 315 -14.62 -12.21 18.36
N LYS A 316 -15.50 -13.13 17.99
CA LYS A 316 -15.11 -14.56 17.90
C LYS A 316 -14.03 -14.77 16.84
N ALA A 317 -14.13 -14.12 15.67
CA ALA A 317 -13.12 -14.18 14.64
C ALA A 317 -11.77 -13.59 15.12
N ASP A 318 -11.80 -12.55 15.95
CA ASP A 318 -10.60 -11.98 16.59
C ASP A 318 -9.98 -12.92 17.62
N TYR A 319 -10.79 -13.56 18.50
CA TYR A 319 -10.29 -14.54 19.45
C TYR A 319 -9.69 -15.75 18.74
N MET A 320 -10.37 -16.30 17.72
CA MET A 320 -9.87 -17.39 16.89
C MET A 320 -8.54 -17.05 16.25
N PHE A 321 -8.45 -15.86 15.64
CA PHE A 321 -7.20 -15.39 15.02
C PHE A 321 -6.06 -15.32 16.05
N ARG A 322 -6.32 -14.85 17.27
CA ARG A 322 -5.30 -14.74 18.32
C ARG A 322 -4.97 -16.09 18.99
N ALA A 323 -5.86 -17.04 18.96
CA ALA A 323 -5.56 -18.41 19.39
C ALA A 323 -4.56 -19.09 18.43
N VAL A 324 -4.69 -18.85 17.12
CA VAL A 324 -3.74 -19.33 16.11
C VAL A 324 -2.47 -18.48 16.06
N TYR A 325 -2.58 -17.16 16.15
CA TYR A 325 -1.51 -16.17 16.01
C TYR A 325 -1.38 -15.27 17.25
N PRO A 326 -0.77 -15.75 18.33
CA PRO A 326 -0.58 -14.99 19.56
C PRO A 326 0.21 -13.72 19.36
N HIS A 327 0.04 -12.77 20.27
CA HIS A 327 0.84 -11.54 20.28
C HIS A 327 2.32 -11.85 20.52
N LEU A 328 3.19 -11.14 19.80
CA LEU A 328 4.63 -11.15 20.03
C LEU A 328 4.98 -10.08 21.06
N THR A 329 5.99 -10.32 21.87
CA THR A 329 6.65 -9.24 22.62
C THR A 329 7.36 -8.31 21.64
N PHE A 330 7.65 -7.07 22.07
CA PHE A 330 8.36 -6.13 21.21
C PHE A 330 9.78 -6.62 20.86
N ALA A 331 10.44 -7.28 21.82
CA ALA A 331 11.75 -7.88 21.60
C ALA A 331 11.71 -9.00 20.55
N GLU A 332 10.71 -9.89 20.60
CA GLU A 332 10.51 -10.92 19.56
C GLU A 332 10.22 -10.30 18.20
N TYR A 333 9.33 -9.30 18.17
CA TYR A 333 9.04 -8.55 16.94
C TYR A 333 10.33 -7.93 16.38
N GLY A 334 11.14 -7.27 17.20
CA GLY A 334 12.40 -6.63 16.80
C GLY A 334 13.38 -7.63 16.21
N PHE A 335 13.57 -8.78 16.87
CA PHE A 335 14.45 -9.84 16.39
C PHE A 335 13.99 -10.38 15.02
N ILE A 336 12.71 -10.75 14.90
CA ILE A 336 12.16 -11.29 13.65
C ILE A 336 12.13 -10.23 12.54
N LYS A 337 12.00 -8.95 12.89
CA LYS A 337 11.98 -7.84 11.92
C LYS A 337 13.26 -7.79 11.09
N HIS A 338 14.40 -8.17 11.65
CA HIS A 338 15.65 -8.26 10.91
C HIS A 338 15.65 -9.37 9.84
N SER A 339 14.77 -10.39 9.95
CA SER A 339 14.62 -11.43 8.94
C SER A 339 13.56 -11.12 7.90
N TYR A 340 12.72 -10.09 8.13
CA TYR A 340 11.65 -9.73 7.21
C TYR A 340 12.18 -8.85 6.08
N PHE A 341 12.39 -9.45 4.91
CA PHE A 341 12.80 -8.79 3.69
C PHE A 341 11.61 -8.72 2.72
N GLY A 342 11.48 -7.61 1.99
CA GLY A 342 10.58 -7.51 0.84
C GLY A 342 11.03 -8.38 -0.34
N GLY A 343 10.32 -8.26 -1.46
CA GLY A 343 10.71 -8.93 -2.70
C GLY A 343 12.13 -8.58 -3.13
N LEU A 344 12.82 -9.54 -3.75
CA LEU A 344 14.12 -9.33 -4.36
C LEU A 344 13.95 -8.53 -5.66
N CYS A 345 14.67 -7.42 -5.78
CA CYS A 345 14.67 -6.60 -6.98
C CYS A 345 16.10 -6.16 -7.27
N CYS A 346 16.68 -6.64 -8.34
CA CYS A 346 18.05 -6.29 -8.70
C CYS A 346 18.33 -6.51 -10.19
N VAL A 347 19.33 -5.78 -10.69
CA VAL A 347 19.96 -5.95 -12.01
C VAL A 347 21.26 -6.74 -11.85
N ASP A 348 21.50 -7.66 -12.73
CA ASP A 348 22.83 -8.29 -12.87
C ASP A 348 23.69 -7.50 -13.85
N PHE A 349 24.37 -6.49 -13.35
CA PHE A 349 25.21 -5.63 -14.20
C PHE A 349 26.37 -6.38 -14.87
N ASP A 350 26.86 -7.48 -14.30
CA ASP A 350 27.92 -8.28 -14.94
C ASP A 350 27.41 -8.91 -16.24
N ASN A 351 26.21 -9.50 -16.19
CA ASN A 351 25.58 -10.06 -17.40
C ASN A 351 25.13 -8.97 -18.38
N VAL A 352 24.59 -7.85 -17.87
CA VAL A 352 24.22 -6.70 -18.73
C VAL A 352 25.43 -6.21 -19.51
N GLU A 353 26.57 -6.00 -18.86
CA GLU A 353 27.79 -5.56 -19.53
C GLU A 353 28.36 -6.63 -20.47
N LYS A 354 28.36 -7.90 -20.06
CA LYS A 354 28.77 -9.05 -20.89
C LYS A 354 28.01 -9.09 -22.21
N PHE A 355 26.70 -8.84 -22.18
CA PHE A 355 25.83 -8.91 -23.36
C PHE A 355 25.65 -7.60 -24.11
N LYS A 356 26.28 -6.52 -23.67
CA LYS A 356 26.11 -5.16 -24.24
C LYS A 356 26.35 -5.08 -25.74
N ASN A 357 27.36 -5.81 -26.23
CA ASN A 357 27.76 -5.81 -27.63
C ASN A 357 27.18 -6.99 -28.43
N ASP A 358 26.34 -7.81 -27.84
CA ASP A 358 25.66 -8.90 -28.54
C ASP A 358 24.73 -8.34 -29.61
N LYS A 359 24.85 -8.89 -30.82
CA LYS A 359 23.94 -8.55 -31.93
C LYS A 359 22.53 -9.10 -31.71
N ASP A 360 22.45 -10.27 -31.08
CA ASP A 360 21.18 -10.88 -30.67
C ASP A 360 20.84 -10.42 -29.25
N LYS A 361 19.88 -9.51 -29.15
CA LYS A 361 19.39 -9.00 -27.89
C LYS A 361 18.05 -9.63 -27.45
N ASN A 362 17.66 -10.73 -28.06
CA ASN A 362 16.42 -11.42 -27.73
C ASN A 362 16.42 -11.92 -26.30
N GLY A 363 15.28 -11.75 -25.64
CA GLY A 363 15.05 -12.21 -24.30
C GLY A 363 13.58 -12.42 -23.97
N VAL A 364 13.33 -12.94 -22.78
CA VAL A 364 11.99 -13.24 -22.28
C VAL A 364 11.78 -12.69 -20.88
N VAL A 365 10.57 -12.26 -20.59
CA VAL A 365 10.07 -11.89 -19.28
C VAL A 365 9.11 -12.99 -18.81
N LEU A 366 9.39 -13.54 -17.64
CA LEU A 366 8.54 -14.52 -16.98
C LEU A 366 8.06 -13.97 -15.64
N ASP A 367 6.76 -14.08 -15.36
CA ASP A 367 6.13 -13.64 -14.11
C ASP A 367 5.43 -14.81 -13.41
N VAL A 368 5.49 -14.88 -12.08
CA VAL A 368 4.87 -15.98 -11.33
C VAL A 368 3.42 -15.68 -11.04
N ASN A 369 2.54 -16.58 -11.47
CA ASN A 369 1.12 -16.48 -11.16
C ASN A 369 0.83 -16.50 -9.66
N SER A 370 0.60 -15.32 -9.07
CA SER A 370 0.23 -15.16 -7.65
C SER A 370 1.26 -15.76 -6.69
N LEU A 371 2.53 -15.35 -6.76
CA LEU A 371 3.65 -15.92 -5.99
C LEU A 371 3.35 -16.02 -4.49
N TYR A 372 3.00 -14.92 -3.81
CA TYR A 372 2.73 -14.97 -2.36
C TYR A 372 1.54 -15.84 -1.98
N PRO A 373 0.36 -15.75 -2.63
CA PRO A 373 -0.73 -16.70 -2.40
C PRO A 373 -0.33 -18.17 -2.61
N SER A 374 0.55 -18.44 -3.60
CA SER A 374 1.07 -19.77 -3.84
C SER A 374 1.89 -20.29 -2.65
N MET A 375 2.74 -19.48 -2.07
CA MET A 375 3.51 -19.83 -0.87
C MET A 375 2.58 -20.06 0.35
N MET A 376 1.50 -19.29 0.46
CA MET A 376 0.53 -19.41 1.55
C MET A 376 -0.21 -20.74 1.56
N VAL A 377 -0.38 -21.42 0.42
CA VAL A 377 -1.10 -22.72 0.35
C VAL A 377 -0.19 -23.94 0.22
N SER A 378 1.04 -23.75 -0.27
CA SER A 378 1.92 -24.89 -0.59
C SER A 378 3.02 -25.15 0.44
N LYS A 379 3.28 -24.20 1.35
CA LYS A 379 4.42 -24.25 2.26
C LYS A 379 3.99 -24.48 3.71
N LEU A 380 4.89 -25.08 4.48
CA LEU A 380 4.76 -25.20 5.94
C LEU A 380 4.88 -23.80 6.54
N LEU A 381 3.89 -23.34 7.32
CA LEU A 381 3.81 -21.98 7.83
C LEU A 381 3.69 -21.94 9.36
N PRO A 382 4.28 -20.94 10.02
CA PRO A 382 4.36 -20.86 11.47
C PRO A 382 3.02 -20.52 12.13
N TYR A 383 2.75 -21.11 13.27
CA TYR A 383 1.64 -20.76 14.17
C TYR A 383 2.08 -20.84 15.63
N GLY A 384 1.24 -20.30 16.51
CA GLY A 384 1.47 -20.38 17.95
C GLY A 384 2.57 -19.46 18.45
N ARG A 385 3.01 -19.69 19.69
CA ARG A 385 4.11 -18.94 20.32
C ARG A 385 5.46 -19.49 19.92
N GLY A 386 6.40 -18.61 19.65
CA GLY A 386 7.79 -19.00 19.41
C GLY A 386 8.52 -19.39 20.69
N ILE A 387 9.36 -20.38 20.60
CA ILE A 387 10.26 -20.82 21.67
C ILE A 387 11.62 -20.18 21.47
N PHE A 388 11.98 -19.26 22.36
CA PHE A 388 13.28 -18.62 22.36
C PHE A 388 14.36 -19.50 22.93
N SER A 389 15.56 -19.47 22.34
CA SER A 389 16.79 -20.08 22.86
C SER A 389 17.99 -19.16 22.75
N GLN A 390 18.82 -19.15 23.80
CA GLN A 390 20.11 -18.47 23.79
C GLN A 390 21.15 -19.23 22.95
N TYR A 391 20.90 -20.49 22.67
CA TYR A 391 21.78 -21.37 21.90
C TYR A 391 21.22 -21.56 20.51
N PRO A 392 22.10 -21.82 19.51
CA PRO A 392 21.69 -22.05 18.14
C PRO A 392 20.70 -23.20 18.00
N TYR A 393 19.82 -23.13 17.02
CA TYR A 393 18.84 -24.17 16.73
C TYR A 393 19.49 -25.52 16.46
N GLN A 394 20.67 -25.55 15.85
CA GLN A 394 21.43 -26.74 15.50
C GLN A 394 21.84 -27.57 16.73
N THR A 395 21.92 -26.94 17.91
CA THR A 395 22.26 -27.63 19.18
C THR A 395 21.07 -28.32 19.84
N LYS A 396 19.86 -28.17 19.31
CA LYS A 396 18.64 -28.82 19.84
C LYS A 396 18.59 -30.29 19.47
N ASP A 397 17.94 -31.09 20.32
CA ASP A 397 17.66 -32.50 20.04
C ASP A 397 16.64 -32.66 18.91
N GLU A 398 16.52 -33.88 18.41
CA GLU A 398 15.62 -34.19 17.28
C GLU A 398 14.12 -34.10 17.66
N GLU A 399 13.77 -34.36 18.90
CA GLU A 399 12.38 -34.24 19.37
C GLU A 399 11.93 -32.77 19.28
N PHE A 400 12.75 -31.83 19.76
CA PHE A 400 12.50 -30.39 19.63
C PHE A 400 12.42 -29.96 18.17
N LYS A 401 13.36 -30.42 17.32
CA LYS A 401 13.38 -30.06 15.89
C LYS A 401 12.15 -30.57 15.15
N ASN A 402 11.68 -31.77 15.46
CA ASN A 402 10.45 -32.33 14.89
C ASN A 402 9.20 -31.53 15.32
N GLN A 403 9.16 -31.08 16.58
CA GLN A 403 8.04 -30.31 17.11
C GLN A 403 8.05 -28.85 16.62
N TYR A 404 9.24 -28.24 16.42
CA TYR A 404 9.43 -26.84 16.04
C TYR A 404 10.31 -26.71 14.78
N PRO A 405 9.83 -27.16 13.61
CA PRO A 405 10.66 -27.27 12.39
C PRO A 405 10.97 -25.92 11.72
N LEU A 406 10.28 -24.86 12.12
CA LEU A 406 10.44 -23.50 11.58
C LEU A 406 11.17 -22.65 12.59
N TYR A 407 12.23 -21.93 12.17
CA TYR A 407 12.99 -21.09 13.10
C TYR A 407 13.60 -19.87 12.43
N PHE A 408 13.88 -18.87 13.26
CA PHE A 408 14.74 -17.73 12.93
C PHE A 408 16.04 -17.89 13.69
N GLN A 409 17.16 -17.77 12.99
CA GLN A 409 18.50 -17.91 13.54
C GLN A 409 19.30 -16.65 13.32
N GLU A 410 19.93 -16.16 14.38
CA GLU A 410 20.97 -15.13 14.28
C GLU A 410 22.26 -15.75 13.76
N ILE A 411 22.87 -15.07 12.80
CA ILE A 411 24.18 -15.43 12.24
C ILE A 411 25.06 -14.18 12.13
N ILE A 412 26.31 -14.28 12.57
CA ILE A 412 27.36 -13.27 12.36
C ILE A 412 28.33 -13.85 11.35
N ILE A 413 28.45 -13.21 10.21
CA ILE A 413 29.25 -13.67 9.08
C ILE A 413 30.51 -12.83 9.00
N HIS A 414 31.67 -13.46 9.07
CA HIS A 414 32.99 -12.80 8.99
C HIS A 414 33.67 -12.99 7.64
N ASP A 415 33.36 -14.07 6.92
CA ASP A 415 33.88 -14.34 5.58
C ASP A 415 32.81 -14.96 4.69
N LEU A 416 32.43 -14.21 3.65
CA LEU A 416 31.40 -14.59 2.72
C LEU A 416 31.78 -14.23 1.29
N LYS A 417 31.54 -15.18 0.37
CA LYS A 417 31.65 -14.95 -1.06
C LYS A 417 30.61 -15.76 -1.83
N VAL A 418 29.97 -15.16 -2.84
CA VAL A 418 29.03 -15.88 -3.70
C VAL A 418 29.73 -17.02 -4.46
N LYS A 419 29.10 -18.20 -4.51
CA LYS A 419 29.63 -19.35 -5.26
C LYS A 419 29.52 -19.11 -6.76
N ASN A 420 30.47 -19.66 -7.51
CA ASN A 420 30.44 -19.56 -8.97
C ASN A 420 29.12 -20.14 -9.55
N GLY A 421 28.51 -19.42 -10.47
CA GLY A 421 27.25 -19.82 -11.11
C GLY A 421 25.99 -19.67 -10.24
N LYS A 422 26.10 -19.15 -9.01
CA LYS A 422 24.97 -18.90 -8.13
C LYS A 422 24.57 -17.43 -8.10
N MET A 423 23.30 -17.17 -7.73
CA MET A 423 22.75 -15.83 -7.57
C MET A 423 23.22 -15.20 -6.25
N HIS A 424 23.71 -13.97 -6.32
CA HIS A 424 23.97 -13.13 -5.15
C HIS A 424 22.67 -12.41 -4.76
N TRP A 425 21.99 -12.91 -3.76
CA TRP A 425 20.66 -12.43 -3.34
C TRP A 425 20.64 -11.76 -1.96
N LEU A 426 21.73 -11.83 -1.19
CA LEU A 426 21.77 -11.35 0.18
C LEU A 426 21.68 -9.82 0.22
N GLN A 427 20.58 -9.32 0.77
CA GLN A 427 20.33 -7.90 0.98
C GLN A 427 20.78 -7.53 2.40
N VAL A 428 21.65 -6.52 2.51
CA VAL A 428 22.13 -5.98 3.79
C VAL A 428 21.43 -4.64 4.00
N LYS A 429 20.27 -4.68 4.68
CA LYS A 429 19.50 -3.49 4.99
C LYS A 429 20.17 -2.64 6.06
N ASP A 430 19.89 -1.33 6.00
CA ASP A 430 20.24 -0.33 7.01
C ASP A 430 21.75 -0.19 7.27
N ARG A 431 22.58 -0.71 6.36
CA ARG A 431 24.03 -0.54 6.39
C ARG A 431 24.50 0.45 5.33
N LEU A 432 24.87 1.64 5.77
CA LEU A 432 25.36 2.71 4.88
C LEU A 432 26.66 2.33 4.18
N ASP A 433 27.49 1.51 4.80
CA ASP A 433 28.74 0.99 4.26
C ASP A 433 28.56 0.01 3.08
N PHE A 434 27.33 -0.49 2.84
CA PHE A 434 26.95 -1.30 1.68
C PHE A 434 25.93 -0.64 0.77
N ASN A 435 25.77 0.67 0.83
CA ASN A 435 24.74 1.44 0.08
C ASN A 435 23.27 1.02 0.35
N GLY A 436 23.01 0.27 1.44
CA GLY A 436 21.69 0.01 2.04
C GLY A 436 20.65 -0.76 1.24
N ARG A 437 20.80 -0.92 -0.08
CA ARG A 437 19.79 -1.52 -0.99
C ARG A 437 20.33 -2.58 -1.94
N GLU A 438 21.64 -2.74 -2.04
CA GLU A 438 22.25 -3.64 -3.00
C GLU A 438 22.37 -5.06 -2.45
N VAL A 439 22.25 -6.02 -3.35
CA VAL A 439 22.62 -7.41 -3.07
C VAL A 439 24.13 -7.55 -3.09
N ILE A 440 24.69 -8.24 -2.11
CA ILE A 440 26.15 -8.33 -1.97
C ILE A 440 26.69 -9.65 -2.52
N LYS A 441 27.86 -9.56 -3.18
CA LYS A 441 28.63 -10.72 -3.64
C LYS A 441 29.60 -11.21 -2.58
N GLU A 442 30.19 -10.29 -1.83
CA GLU A 442 31.17 -10.50 -0.77
C GLU A 442 30.89 -9.54 0.39
N ASN A 443 31.35 -9.84 1.60
CA ASN A 443 31.20 -8.96 2.76
C ASN A 443 32.31 -7.87 2.81
N ILE A 444 32.48 -7.19 1.67
CA ILE A 444 33.41 -6.07 1.49
C ILE A 444 32.59 -4.78 1.41
N ASN A 445 32.93 -3.79 2.23
CA ASN A 445 32.25 -2.49 2.25
C ASN A 445 32.67 -1.59 1.08
N LEU A 446 32.06 -0.39 0.98
CA LEU A 446 32.37 0.59 -0.08
C LEU A 446 33.84 1.08 -0.06
N ASN A 447 34.54 0.95 1.07
CA ASN A 447 35.98 1.29 1.21
C ASN A 447 36.90 0.16 0.83
N GLY A 448 36.38 -1.01 0.44
CA GLY A 448 37.19 -2.19 0.12
C GLY A 448 37.62 -3.04 1.34
N GLU A 449 37.05 -2.78 2.51
CA GLU A 449 37.38 -3.48 3.75
C GLU A 449 36.39 -4.65 3.99
N LYS A 450 36.93 -5.77 4.49
CA LYS A 450 36.11 -6.89 4.92
C LYS A 450 35.43 -6.58 6.26
N VAL A 451 34.13 -6.66 6.32
CA VAL A 451 33.33 -6.30 7.51
C VAL A 451 32.42 -7.45 7.92
N SER A 452 32.24 -7.63 9.23
CA SER A 452 31.32 -8.62 9.76
C SER A 452 29.88 -8.17 9.60
N ILE A 453 29.00 -9.09 9.19
CA ILE A 453 27.58 -8.83 8.95
C ILE A 453 26.77 -9.67 9.94
N ARG A 454 25.98 -9.01 10.77
CA ARG A 454 25.02 -9.66 11.68
C ARG A 454 23.65 -9.68 11.02
N LEU A 455 23.05 -10.86 10.90
CA LEU A 455 21.75 -11.10 10.29
C LEU A 455 20.89 -11.97 11.19
N VAL A 456 19.57 -11.89 10.99
CA VAL A 456 18.61 -12.90 11.45
C VAL A 456 17.94 -13.47 10.20
N LEU A 457 17.98 -14.77 10.02
CA LEU A 457 17.43 -15.45 8.84
C LEU A 457 16.45 -16.53 9.29
N SER A 458 15.38 -16.71 8.52
CA SER A 458 14.57 -17.93 8.62
C SER A 458 15.42 -19.13 8.20
N ASN A 459 15.07 -20.34 8.66
CA ASN A 459 15.77 -21.57 8.19
C ASN A 459 15.81 -21.64 6.66
N VAL A 460 14.71 -21.27 5.97
CA VAL A 460 14.64 -21.24 4.50
C VAL A 460 15.72 -20.35 3.88
N LEU A 461 15.92 -19.15 4.42
CA LEU A 461 16.95 -18.22 3.93
C LEU A 461 18.36 -18.61 4.41
N LEU A 462 18.48 -19.28 5.55
CA LEU A 462 19.76 -19.78 6.05
C LEU A 462 20.26 -20.91 5.14
N ASP A 463 19.38 -21.84 4.75
CA ASP A 463 19.70 -22.91 3.81
C ASP A 463 20.07 -22.33 2.43
N LEU A 464 19.30 -21.35 1.94
CA LEU A 464 19.59 -20.65 0.69
C LEU A 464 20.92 -19.86 0.74
N LEU A 465 21.30 -19.33 1.91
CA LEU A 465 22.59 -18.68 2.12
C LEU A 465 23.74 -19.68 1.89
N PHE A 466 23.69 -20.83 2.55
CA PHE A 466 24.73 -21.85 2.40
C PHE A 466 24.71 -22.52 1.03
N GLU A 467 23.58 -22.55 0.35
CA GLU A 467 23.51 -23.00 -1.04
C GLU A 467 24.23 -22.04 -2.00
N CYS A 468 24.00 -20.73 -1.86
CA CYS A 468 24.46 -19.72 -2.82
C CYS A 468 25.81 -19.12 -2.51
N TYR A 469 26.27 -19.18 -1.24
CA TYR A 469 27.51 -18.56 -0.80
C TYR A 469 28.45 -19.55 -0.12
N ASP A 470 29.76 -19.34 -0.30
CA ASP A 470 30.80 -19.89 0.53
C ASP A 470 30.94 -19.04 1.80
N VAL A 471 30.46 -19.54 2.92
CA VAL A 471 30.52 -18.90 4.23
C VAL A 471 31.61 -19.60 5.03
N LYS A 472 32.82 -19.05 5.04
CA LYS A 472 34.01 -19.72 5.62
C LYS A 472 34.16 -19.52 7.11
N LEU A 473 33.73 -18.34 7.61
CA LEU A 473 33.83 -17.98 9.02
C LEU A 473 32.56 -17.31 9.47
N TYR A 474 31.86 -17.92 10.43
CA TYR A 474 30.61 -17.41 10.99
C TYR A 474 30.37 -17.92 12.41
N GLU A 475 29.51 -17.22 13.13
CA GLU A 475 28.99 -17.58 14.45
C GLU A 475 27.47 -17.64 14.41
N LEU A 476 26.91 -18.61 15.11
CA LEU A 476 25.44 -18.70 15.30
C LEU A 476 25.09 -18.23 16.71
N GLY A 477 24.12 -17.34 16.81
CA GLY A 477 23.65 -16.79 18.08
C GLY A 477 22.26 -17.30 18.47
N TYR A 478 21.39 -16.38 18.89
CA TYR A 478 20.04 -16.67 19.34
C TYR A 478 19.14 -17.28 18.24
N CYS A 479 18.15 -18.07 18.67
CA CYS A 479 17.10 -18.51 17.78
C CYS A 479 15.71 -18.40 18.42
N ILE A 480 14.67 -18.33 17.57
CA ILE A 480 13.27 -18.53 17.94
C ILE A 480 12.70 -19.59 17.02
N ALA A 481 12.15 -20.64 17.58
CA ALA A 481 11.57 -21.76 16.86
C ALA A 481 10.04 -21.80 16.98
N TYR A 482 9.36 -22.22 15.92
CA TYR A 482 7.90 -22.26 15.79
C TYR A 482 7.42 -23.64 15.35
N LYS A 483 6.24 -24.01 15.83
CA LYS A 483 5.46 -25.08 15.21
C LYS A 483 5.06 -24.68 13.79
N GLY A 484 4.83 -25.64 12.93
CA GLY A 484 4.40 -25.42 11.56
C GLY A 484 3.17 -26.26 11.20
N THR A 485 2.31 -25.71 10.35
CA THR A 485 1.21 -26.47 9.75
C THR A 485 0.98 -26.02 8.30
N TYR A 486 0.37 -26.90 7.54
CA TYR A 486 -0.13 -26.60 6.20
C TYR A 486 -1.58 -26.10 6.28
N ASP A 487 -2.10 -25.68 5.15
CA ASP A 487 -3.52 -25.38 4.94
C ASP A 487 -4.10 -24.19 5.73
N LEU A 488 -3.27 -23.37 6.42
CA LEU A 488 -3.71 -22.19 7.18
C LEU A 488 -4.56 -21.22 6.36
N PHE A 489 -4.28 -21.09 5.06
CA PHE A 489 -4.94 -20.14 4.16
C PHE A 489 -5.78 -20.80 3.07
N LYS A 490 -5.92 -22.12 3.11
CA LYS A 490 -6.45 -22.91 1.98
C LYS A 490 -7.83 -22.43 1.53
N ASN A 491 -8.81 -22.35 2.42
CA ASN A 491 -10.16 -21.94 2.06
C ASN A 491 -10.22 -20.49 1.60
N TYR A 492 -9.49 -19.58 2.28
CA TYR A 492 -9.42 -18.18 1.87
C TYR A 492 -8.82 -17.99 0.47
N ILE A 493 -7.68 -18.65 0.20
CA ILE A 493 -6.98 -18.56 -1.08
C ILE A 493 -7.75 -19.25 -2.19
N SER A 494 -8.34 -20.44 -1.91
CA SER A 494 -9.22 -21.14 -2.88
C SER A 494 -10.42 -20.28 -3.26
N PHE A 495 -11.13 -19.71 -2.28
CA PHE A 495 -12.29 -18.87 -2.54
C PHE A 495 -11.95 -17.68 -3.47
N TRP A 496 -10.96 -16.87 -3.11
CA TRP A 496 -10.59 -15.71 -3.90
C TRP A 496 -9.87 -16.09 -5.20
N GLY A 497 -9.15 -17.21 -5.23
CA GLY A 497 -8.52 -17.79 -6.42
C GLY A 497 -9.56 -18.20 -7.46
N ASP A 498 -10.61 -18.87 -7.04
CA ASP A 498 -11.73 -19.29 -7.91
C ASP A 498 -12.51 -18.08 -8.44
N VAL A 499 -12.76 -17.09 -7.56
CA VAL A 499 -13.37 -15.82 -8.01
C VAL A 499 -12.50 -15.14 -9.06
N LYS A 500 -11.16 -15.08 -8.84
CA LYS A 500 -10.21 -14.49 -9.82
C LYS A 500 -10.20 -15.25 -11.15
N LYS A 501 -10.22 -16.58 -11.11
CA LYS A 501 -10.15 -17.46 -12.29
C LYS A 501 -11.42 -17.42 -13.12
N ASN A 502 -12.58 -17.45 -12.44
CA ASN A 502 -13.89 -17.60 -13.05
C ASN A 502 -14.64 -16.28 -13.28
N SER A 503 -14.01 -15.12 -12.99
CA SER A 503 -14.64 -13.81 -13.12
C SER A 503 -13.84 -12.89 -14.03
N THR A 504 -14.53 -11.86 -14.53
CA THR A 504 -13.95 -10.74 -15.29
C THR A 504 -14.32 -9.42 -14.61
N GLY A 505 -13.75 -8.29 -15.07
CA GLY A 505 -14.09 -6.95 -14.59
C GLY A 505 -13.90 -6.78 -13.06
N SER A 506 -14.89 -6.21 -12.41
CA SER A 506 -14.86 -5.83 -10.99
C SER A 506 -14.63 -7.02 -10.04
N LYS A 507 -15.27 -8.15 -10.28
CA LYS A 507 -15.11 -9.36 -9.43
C LYS A 507 -13.68 -9.86 -9.47
N ARG A 508 -13.08 -9.95 -10.66
CA ARG A 508 -11.68 -10.35 -10.84
C ARG A 508 -10.72 -9.37 -10.17
N ALA A 509 -10.94 -8.05 -10.35
CA ALA A 509 -10.13 -7.00 -9.73
C ALA A 509 -10.17 -7.09 -8.20
N ARG A 510 -11.34 -7.25 -7.60
CA ARG A 510 -11.53 -7.44 -6.16
C ARG A 510 -10.80 -8.70 -5.67
N ALA A 511 -10.96 -9.82 -6.34
CA ALA A 511 -10.28 -11.07 -5.95
C ALA A 511 -8.75 -10.90 -5.98
N LYS A 512 -8.20 -10.23 -6.99
CA LYS A 512 -6.76 -9.90 -7.05
C LYS A 512 -6.32 -9.05 -5.88
N LEU A 513 -7.13 -8.04 -5.48
CA LEU A 513 -6.85 -7.20 -4.31
C LEU A 513 -6.84 -8.02 -3.02
N MET A 514 -7.82 -8.89 -2.80
CA MET A 514 -7.91 -9.72 -1.60
C MET A 514 -6.73 -10.68 -1.48
N LEU A 515 -6.36 -11.36 -2.57
CA LEU A 515 -5.23 -12.30 -2.61
C LEU A 515 -3.90 -11.60 -2.30
N ASN A 516 -3.64 -10.45 -2.92
CA ASN A 516 -2.33 -9.80 -2.84
C ASN A 516 -2.15 -8.94 -1.58
N SER A 517 -3.23 -8.58 -0.88
CA SER A 517 -3.16 -7.65 0.26
C SER A 517 -3.00 -8.33 1.62
N LEU A 518 -3.33 -9.64 1.72
CA LEU A 518 -3.38 -10.33 3.00
C LEU A 518 -2.00 -10.51 3.64
N TYR A 519 -1.02 -11.04 2.89
CA TYR A 519 0.30 -11.33 3.48
C TYR A 519 0.99 -10.07 4.01
N GLY A 520 0.87 -8.95 3.30
CA GLY A 520 1.46 -7.67 3.69
C GLY A 520 0.92 -7.16 5.03
N LYS A 521 -0.31 -7.53 5.39
CA LYS A 521 -0.91 -7.16 6.66
C LYS A 521 -0.23 -7.85 7.85
N PHE A 522 0.19 -9.10 7.71
CA PHE A 522 0.98 -9.80 8.72
C PHE A 522 2.34 -9.12 8.99
N GLY A 523 2.93 -8.49 7.95
CA GLY A 523 4.18 -7.75 8.03
C GLY A 523 4.06 -6.28 8.42
N SER A 524 2.87 -5.82 8.85
CA SER A 524 2.65 -4.43 9.29
C SER A 524 3.57 -4.04 10.44
N SER A 525 4.12 -2.80 10.39
CA SER A 525 5.01 -2.31 11.44
C SER A 525 4.31 -2.22 12.80
N ALA A 526 4.99 -2.69 13.85
CA ALA A 526 4.59 -2.47 15.23
C ALA A 526 5.02 -1.09 15.76
N CYS A 527 5.99 -0.43 15.13
CA CYS A 527 6.41 0.92 15.48
C CYS A 527 5.63 1.95 14.68
N CYS A 528 5.08 2.94 15.34
CA CYS A 528 4.32 4.03 14.77
C CYS A 528 4.90 5.37 15.19
N GLU A 529 4.93 6.32 14.27
CA GLU A 529 5.33 7.70 14.53
C GLU A 529 4.19 8.44 15.24
N ILE A 530 4.53 9.29 16.18
CA ILE A 530 3.59 10.25 16.77
C ILE A 530 3.60 11.48 15.87
N THR A 531 2.43 11.83 15.35
CA THR A 531 2.29 12.92 14.39
C THR A 531 1.13 13.83 14.81
N HIS A 532 1.31 15.12 14.62
CA HIS A 532 0.31 16.15 14.88
C HIS A 532 0.05 16.97 13.64
N LEU A 533 -1.20 17.40 13.49
CA LEU A 533 -1.56 18.34 12.44
C LEU A 533 -1.51 19.77 12.94
N ASN A 534 -0.96 20.66 12.10
CA ASN A 534 -0.88 22.07 12.40
C ASN A 534 -0.99 22.91 11.12
N THR A 535 -1.08 24.23 11.28
CA THR A 535 -1.01 25.20 10.18
C THR A 535 0.09 26.21 10.42
N ILE A 536 0.93 26.45 9.43
CA ILE A 536 1.95 27.50 9.43
C ILE A 536 1.68 28.41 8.25
N ASN A 537 1.39 29.69 8.48
CA ASN A 537 1.07 30.67 7.43
C ASN A 537 -0.03 30.18 6.46
N ASN A 538 -1.14 29.66 6.99
CA ASN A 538 -2.24 29.03 6.22
C ASN A 538 -1.79 27.87 5.33
N THR A 539 -0.67 27.24 5.61
CA THR A 539 -0.20 26.03 4.94
C THR A 539 -0.37 24.84 5.88
N PHE A 540 -0.94 23.76 5.36
CA PHE A 540 -1.10 22.51 6.11
C PHE A 540 0.27 21.93 6.47
N ASN A 541 0.47 21.59 7.72
CA ASN A 541 1.71 21.01 8.22
C ASN A 541 1.48 19.72 9.03
N VAL A 542 2.40 18.77 8.88
CA VAL A 542 2.46 17.53 9.67
C VAL A 542 3.74 17.58 10.49
N GLU A 543 3.57 17.67 11.79
CA GLU A 543 4.68 17.65 12.74
C GLU A 543 4.93 16.22 13.21
N HIS A 544 6.20 15.79 13.19
CA HIS A 544 6.62 14.48 13.65
C HIS A 544 7.38 14.63 14.96
N GLU A 545 6.93 13.90 15.97
CA GLU A 545 7.72 13.77 17.20
C GLU A 545 8.91 12.82 16.98
N LYS A 546 9.96 13.00 17.76
CA LYS A 546 11.10 12.07 17.78
C LYS A 546 10.73 10.73 18.44
N ALA A 547 9.73 10.73 19.31
CA ALA A 547 9.23 9.54 19.97
C ALA A 547 8.38 8.69 19.03
N THR A 548 8.47 7.38 19.17
CA THR A 548 7.59 6.41 18.50
C THR A 548 6.83 5.62 19.55
N TYR A 549 5.61 5.22 19.24
CA TYR A 549 4.86 4.30 20.08
C TYR A 549 4.77 2.91 19.46
N VAL A 550 4.56 1.92 20.33
CA VAL A 550 4.42 0.52 19.95
C VAL A 550 2.94 0.16 19.90
N ARG A 551 2.57 -0.55 18.85
CA ARG A 551 1.27 -1.22 18.74
C ARG A 551 1.46 -2.71 18.56
N GLU A 552 0.44 -3.47 18.85
CA GLU A 552 0.47 -4.91 18.61
C GLU A 552 0.70 -5.23 17.12
N SER A 553 1.68 -6.08 16.86
CA SER A 553 1.90 -6.64 15.53
C SER A 553 0.79 -7.64 15.17
N VAL A 554 0.52 -7.83 13.89
CA VAL A 554 -0.45 -8.84 13.45
C VAL A 554 0.10 -10.24 13.74
N TYR A 555 1.17 -10.64 13.10
CA TYR A 555 2.00 -11.83 13.39
C TYR A 555 3.15 -11.90 12.38
N LEU A 556 4.25 -11.23 12.65
CA LEU A 556 5.37 -11.05 11.73
C LEU A 556 6.04 -12.36 11.25
N PRO A 557 6.13 -13.44 12.05
CA PRO A 557 6.69 -14.73 11.58
C PRO A 557 6.06 -15.20 10.28
N MET A 558 4.73 -15.08 10.16
CA MET A 558 4.00 -15.46 8.95
C MET A 558 4.49 -14.71 7.71
N ALA A 559 4.55 -13.39 7.79
CA ALA A 559 5.00 -12.58 6.65
C ALA A 559 6.47 -12.87 6.28
N SER A 560 7.32 -13.09 7.27
CA SER A 560 8.73 -13.40 7.06
C SER A 560 8.92 -14.75 6.37
N PHE A 561 8.18 -15.80 6.77
CA PHE A 561 8.27 -17.10 6.11
C PHE A 561 7.70 -17.07 4.69
N ILE A 562 6.55 -16.41 4.45
CA ILE A 562 5.97 -16.28 3.11
C ILE A 562 6.96 -15.61 2.15
N THR A 563 7.61 -14.53 2.59
CA THR A 563 8.59 -13.83 1.74
C THR A 563 9.91 -14.59 1.61
N SER A 564 10.28 -15.39 2.60
CA SER A 564 11.45 -16.28 2.53
C SER A 564 11.28 -17.37 1.47
N TYR A 565 10.14 -18.06 1.48
CA TYR A 565 9.80 -19.05 0.46
C TYR A 565 9.66 -18.45 -0.94
N ALA A 566 9.08 -17.27 -1.04
CA ALA A 566 8.97 -16.57 -2.32
C ALA A 566 10.37 -16.21 -2.89
N LYS A 567 11.30 -15.78 -2.03
CA LYS A 567 12.68 -15.49 -2.42
C LYS A 567 13.43 -16.76 -2.82
N GLU A 568 13.31 -17.84 -2.05
CA GLU A 568 13.85 -19.16 -2.39
C GLU A 568 13.36 -19.61 -3.76
N PHE A 569 12.06 -19.54 -4.02
CA PHE A 569 11.45 -19.91 -5.30
C PHE A 569 12.03 -19.11 -6.48
N LEU A 570 12.14 -17.79 -6.32
CA LEU A 570 12.71 -16.89 -7.32
C LEU A 570 14.20 -17.19 -7.57
N VAL A 571 15.00 -17.29 -6.51
CA VAL A 571 16.46 -17.53 -6.61
C VAL A 571 16.76 -18.88 -7.24
N ASN A 572 15.98 -19.92 -6.96
CA ASN A 572 16.14 -21.24 -7.57
C ASN A 572 15.88 -21.21 -9.10
N ALA A 573 14.86 -20.46 -9.55
CA ALA A 573 14.61 -20.24 -10.96
C ALA A 573 15.77 -19.46 -11.63
N ILE A 574 16.29 -18.43 -10.95
CA ILE A 574 17.46 -17.66 -11.42
C ILE A 574 18.71 -18.56 -11.49
N ASN A 575 18.98 -19.37 -10.46
CA ASN A 575 20.14 -20.27 -10.44
C ASN A 575 20.10 -21.29 -11.60
N SER A 576 18.90 -21.77 -11.97
CA SER A 576 18.71 -22.66 -13.11
C SER A 576 18.98 -21.98 -14.46
N ASN A 577 18.90 -20.64 -14.51
CA ASN A 577 19.07 -19.82 -15.71
C ASN A 577 20.15 -18.74 -15.55
N ARG A 578 21.07 -18.93 -14.62
CA ARG A 578 22.04 -17.91 -14.16
C ARG A 578 22.83 -17.26 -15.29
N GLN A 579 23.20 -18.03 -16.29
CA GLN A 579 23.96 -17.56 -17.46
C GLN A 579 23.21 -16.55 -18.35
N TYR A 580 21.87 -16.54 -18.28
CA TYR A 580 20.98 -15.64 -19.04
C TYR A 580 20.33 -14.56 -18.20
N PHE A 581 20.50 -14.60 -16.86
CA PHE A 581 19.80 -13.73 -15.95
C PHE A 581 20.24 -12.27 -16.10
N MET A 582 19.29 -11.35 -16.27
CA MET A 582 19.53 -9.93 -16.41
C MET A 582 18.94 -9.11 -15.26
N TYR A 583 17.68 -9.42 -14.88
CA TYR A 583 16.92 -8.64 -13.90
C TYR A 583 15.85 -9.48 -13.22
N CYS A 584 15.49 -9.11 -11.99
CA CYS A 584 14.29 -9.63 -11.34
C CYS A 584 13.59 -8.53 -10.52
N ASP A 585 12.27 -8.69 -10.37
CA ASP A 585 11.47 -7.84 -9.49
C ASP A 585 10.37 -8.66 -8.82
N THR A 586 10.65 -9.10 -7.58
CA THR A 586 9.69 -9.77 -6.70
C THR A 586 9.20 -11.12 -7.21
N ASP A 587 8.45 -11.16 -8.28
CA ASP A 587 7.78 -12.32 -8.90
C ASP A 587 8.10 -12.47 -10.39
N SER A 588 8.96 -11.61 -10.94
CA SER A 588 9.39 -11.69 -12.34
C SER A 588 10.90 -11.92 -12.48
N ILE A 589 11.26 -12.62 -13.57
CA ILE A 589 12.64 -12.77 -14.04
C ILE A 589 12.74 -12.39 -15.52
N HIS A 590 13.83 -11.70 -15.85
CA HIS A 590 14.15 -11.27 -17.21
C HIS A 590 15.44 -11.97 -17.66
N LEU A 591 15.31 -12.76 -18.71
CA LEU A 591 16.38 -13.63 -19.19
C LEU A 591 16.73 -13.29 -20.63
N LYS A 592 18.03 -13.19 -20.92
CA LYS A 592 18.55 -13.00 -22.28
C LYS A 592 18.65 -14.33 -23.02
N CYS A 593 17.52 -14.92 -23.29
CA CYS A 593 17.40 -16.14 -24.11
C CYS A 593 16.00 -16.26 -24.68
N THR A 594 15.80 -17.18 -25.60
CA THR A 594 14.47 -17.59 -26.08
C THR A 594 13.81 -18.54 -25.08
N ILE A 595 12.47 -18.63 -25.11
CA ILE A 595 11.67 -19.36 -24.12
C ILE A 595 12.02 -20.86 -24.05
N ASP A 596 12.41 -21.46 -25.17
CA ASP A 596 12.83 -22.87 -25.29
C ASP A 596 14.11 -23.20 -24.51
N LYS A 597 14.94 -22.19 -24.22
CA LYS A 597 16.19 -22.34 -23.45
C LYS A 597 16.01 -22.21 -21.93
N VAL A 598 14.83 -21.80 -21.48
CA VAL A 598 14.54 -21.63 -20.05
C VAL A 598 14.43 -22.98 -19.37
N LYS A 599 15.06 -23.12 -18.20
CA LYS A 599 15.13 -24.37 -17.42
C LYS A 599 14.62 -24.20 -16.00
N GLY A 600 14.20 -25.31 -15.40
CA GLY A 600 13.84 -25.35 -13.97
C GLY A 600 12.57 -24.58 -13.59
N VAL A 601 11.72 -24.23 -14.57
CA VAL A 601 10.45 -23.54 -14.37
C VAL A 601 9.31 -24.27 -15.06
N ILE A 602 8.11 -24.20 -14.49
CA ILE A 602 6.89 -24.74 -15.09
C ILE A 602 6.12 -23.55 -15.67
N ILE A 603 5.92 -23.55 -16.97
CA ILE A 603 5.21 -22.45 -17.65
C ILE A 603 3.73 -22.81 -17.80
N HIS A 604 2.85 -21.93 -17.29
CA HIS A 604 1.41 -22.05 -17.43
C HIS A 604 0.73 -20.70 -17.14
N ASP A 605 -0.21 -20.28 -17.98
CA ASP A 605 -0.80 -18.94 -17.96
C ASP A 605 -1.64 -18.62 -16.71
N LYS A 606 -2.17 -19.62 -15.99
CA LYS A 606 -3.18 -19.39 -14.95
C LYS A 606 -2.95 -20.13 -13.64
N ASN A 607 -2.17 -21.20 -13.63
CA ASN A 607 -2.00 -22.02 -12.43
C ASN A 607 -1.10 -21.32 -11.40
N PHE A 608 -1.44 -21.42 -10.14
CA PHE A 608 -0.60 -20.92 -9.05
C PHE A 608 0.77 -21.60 -9.06
N SER A 609 1.79 -20.91 -8.61
CA SER A 609 3.20 -21.34 -8.61
C SER A 609 3.79 -21.60 -9.99
N CYS A 610 3.05 -21.40 -11.08
CA CYS A 610 3.59 -21.53 -12.45
C CYS A 610 4.02 -20.16 -12.98
N TRP A 611 5.01 -20.20 -13.84
CA TRP A 611 5.51 -19.02 -14.55
C TRP A 611 4.66 -18.74 -15.78
N CYS A 612 4.27 -17.50 -15.98
CA CYS A 612 3.60 -17.02 -17.20
C CYS A 612 4.64 -16.35 -18.08
N HIS A 613 4.64 -16.66 -19.38
CA HIS A 613 5.41 -15.91 -20.36
C HIS A 613 4.69 -14.58 -20.61
N GLU A 614 5.19 -13.50 -20.02
CA GLU A 614 4.56 -12.19 -20.12
C GLU A 614 4.90 -11.49 -21.42
N MET A 615 6.19 -11.50 -21.82
CA MET A 615 6.68 -10.80 -22.98
C MET A 615 7.99 -11.42 -23.50
N SER A 616 8.22 -11.32 -24.82
CA SER A 616 9.56 -11.45 -25.43
C SER A 616 10.04 -10.07 -25.86
N PHE A 617 11.34 -9.79 -25.67
CA PHE A 617 11.97 -8.54 -26.08
C PHE A 617 13.12 -8.77 -27.06
N ASN A 618 13.40 -7.77 -27.89
CA ASN A 618 14.49 -7.79 -28.88
C ASN A 618 15.54 -6.69 -28.66
N ASP A 619 15.35 -5.83 -27.66
CA ASP A 619 16.33 -4.87 -27.18
C ASP A 619 16.02 -4.49 -25.73
N TYR A 620 17.02 -4.00 -24.99
CA TYR A 620 16.86 -3.70 -23.57
C TYR A 620 17.86 -2.63 -23.09
N LYS A 621 17.48 -1.95 -21.98
CA LYS A 621 18.35 -1.05 -21.23
C LYS A 621 18.01 -1.13 -19.74
N TYR A 622 18.91 -1.65 -18.91
CA TYR A 622 18.77 -1.70 -17.46
C TYR A 622 19.66 -0.66 -16.80
N ILE A 623 19.06 0.14 -15.88
CA ILE A 623 19.78 1.21 -15.19
C ILE A 623 19.86 0.90 -13.68
N GLY A 624 18.91 0.16 -13.16
CA GLY A 624 18.82 -0.18 -11.73
C GLY A 624 17.51 -0.83 -11.37
N ALA A 625 17.36 -1.16 -10.10
CA ALA A 625 16.14 -1.71 -9.56
C ALA A 625 14.93 -0.81 -9.89
N LYS A 626 13.89 -1.39 -10.53
CA LYS A 626 12.67 -0.70 -10.99
C LYS A 626 12.92 0.46 -11.98
N ARG A 627 14.04 0.42 -12.70
CA ARG A 627 14.38 1.39 -13.74
C ARG A 627 15.01 0.67 -14.92
N TYR A 628 14.19 0.36 -15.91
CA TYR A 628 14.59 -0.39 -17.10
C TYR A 628 13.66 -0.11 -18.27
N ALA A 629 14.12 -0.45 -19.47
CA ALA A 629 13.35 -0.43 -20.70
C ALA A 629 13.62 -1.71 -21.50
N GLU A 630 12.59 -2.29 -22.08
CA GLU A 630 12.65 -3.45 -22.95
C GLU A 630 11.79 -3.22 -24.20
N LYS A 631 12.30 -3.61 -25.34
CA LYS A 631 11.60 -3.44 -26.59
C LYS A 631 10.82 -4.71 -26.93
N ASN A 632 9.49 -4.63 -26.86
CA ASN A 632 8.60 -5.76 -27.11
C ASN A 632 8.78 -6.29 -28.55
N SER A 633 9.04 -7.59 -28.70
CA SER A 633 9.30 -8.23 -29.97
C SER A 633 8.09 -8.24 -30.90
N ASN A 634 6.86 -8.16 -30.36
CA ASN A 634 5.62 -8.27 -31.15
C ASN A 634 5.27 -6.97 -31.88
N ASP A 635 5.41 -5.81 -31.21
CA ASP A 635 5.00 -4.51 -31.76
C ASP A 635 6.14 -3.52 -31.91
N ASN A 636 7.38 -3.94 -31.55
CA ASN A 636 8.59 -3.12 -31.55
C ASN A 636 8.52 -1.81 -30.74
N LYS A 637 7.63 -1.77 -29.73
CA LYS A 637 7.53 -0.61 -28.82
C LYS A 637 8.34 -0.84 -27.55
N TRP A 638 8.89 0.25 -27.03
CA TRP A 638 9.56 0.24 -25.75
C TRP A 638 8.55 0.18 -24.60
N GLU A 639 8.67 -0.82 -23.76
CA GLU A 639 8.06 -0.88 -22.44
C GLU A 639 9.05 -0.36 -21.41
N ILE A 640 8.73 0.78 -20.82
CA ILE A 640 9.63 1.48 -19.90
C ILE A 640 9.03 1.48 -18.50
N LYS A 641 9.80 1.03 -17.55
CA LYS A 641 9.44 1.03 -16.11
C LYS A 641 10.40 1.93 -15.35
N CYS A 642 9.82 2.86 -14.62
CA CYS A 642 10.58 3.75 -13.74
C CYS A 642 9.79 4.00 -12.45
N CYS A 643 10.36 3.61 -11.32
CA CYS A 643 9.70 3.73 -10.03
C CYS A 643 9.33 5.20 -9.75
N GLY A 644 8.07 5.43 -9.35
CA GLY A 644 7.53 6.76 -9.05
C GLY A 644 6.96 7.52 -10.24
N LEU A 645 7.05 6.97 -11.45
CA LEU A 645 6.46 7.56 -12.65
C LEU A 645 5.29 6.70 -13.16
N THR A 646 4.26 7.37 -13.67
CA THR A 646 3.09 6.67 -14.23
C THR A 646 3.33 6.26 -15.68
N ASP A 647 2.64 5.22 -16.16
CA ASP A 647 2.71 4.78 -17.56
C ASP A 647 2.37 5.92 -18.56
N LYS A 648 1.46 6.85 -18.19
CA LYS A 648 1.14 8.04 -19.00
C LYS A 648 2.38 8.95 -19.19
N ILE A 649 3.17 9.10 -18.14
CA ILE A 649 4.42 9.89 -18.20
C ILE A 649 5.46 9.15 -19.02
N MET A 650 5.58 7.85 -18.84
CA MET A 650 6.57 7.03 -19.57
C MET A 650 6.32 6.96 -21.07
N LYS A 651 5.07 7.12 -21.53
CA LYS A 651 4.75 7.24 -22.98
C LYS A 651 5.35 8.47 -23.66
N GLN A 652 5.90 9.43 -22.91
CA GLN A 652 6.63 10.59 -23.47
C GLN A 652 8.07 10.23 -23.89
N VAL A 653 8.54 9.03 -23.54
CA VAL A 653 9.88 8.57 -23.89
C VAL A 653 9.77 7.81 -25.21
N ASP A 654 9.94 8.51 -26.32
CA ASP A 654 9.85 7.94 -27.68
C ASP A 654 11.17 7.29 -28.12
N ASP A 655 12.29 7.72 -27.53
CA ASP A 655 13.62 7.29 -27.88
C ASP A 655 14.36 6.76 -26.65
N ILE A 656 14.90 5.55 -26.74
CA ILE A 656 15.69 4.92 -25.66
C ILE A 656 16.94 5.73 -25.30
N GLU A 657 17.46 6.54 -26.22
CA GLU A 657 18.59 7.45 -25.96
C GLU A 657 18.23 8.57 -24.94
N VAL A 658 16.94 8.86 -24.80
CA VAL A 658 16.43 9.77 -23.76
C VAL A 658 16.49 9.12 -22.37
N PHE A 659 16.44 7.80 -22.30
CA PHE A 659 16.44 7.04 -21.06
C PHE A 659 17.86 6.96 -20.49
N ALA A 660 18.09 7.52 -19.31
CA ALA A 660 19.38 7.56 -18.59
C ALA A 660 20.51 8.41 -19.17
N ASN A 661 20.22 9.35 -20.05
CA ASN A 661 21.23 10.20 -20.66
C ASN A 661 21.18 11.68 -20.19
N CYS A 662 20.51 11.96 -19.07
CA CYS A 662 20.46 13.32 -18.52
C CYS A 662 21.76 13.65 -17.75
N GLU A 663 22.45 14.69 -18.15
CA GLU A 663 23.70 15.16 -17.54
C GLU A 663 23.47 15.95 -16.24
N LEU A 664 22.25 16.48 -16.02
CA LEU A 664 21.92 17.31 -14.87
C LEU A 664 21.37 16.52 -13.69
N ASN A 665 21.73 16.90 -12.47
CA ASN A 665 21.12 16.33 -11.27
C ASN A 665 19.77 16.99 -10.94
N GLN A 666 18.95 16.38 -10.09
CA GLN A 666 17.60 16.89 -9.78
C GLN A 666 17.64 18.27 -9.10
N LYS A 667 18.72 18.58 -8.35
CA LYS A 667 18.89 19.86 -7.68
C LYS A 667 19.18 20.98 -8.70
N GLU A 668 19.96 20.67 -9.71
CA GLU A 668 20.22 21.56 -10.86
C GLU A 668 18.94 21.76 -11.69
N LEU A 669 18.16 20.69 -11.92
CA LEU A 669 16.89 20.75 -12.65
C LEU A 669 15.84 21.64 -11.97
N ASN A 670 15.77 21.61 -10.62
CA ASN A 670 14.80 22.41 -9.88
C ASN A 670 15.02 23.94 -10.03
N ASN A 671 16.21 24.33 -10.43
CA ASN A 671 16.60 25.75 -10.58
C ASN A 671 16.57 26.26 -12.04
N ILE A 672 16.21 25.38 -12.99
CA ILE A 672 16.18 25.77 -14.42
C ILE A 672 14.79 26.31 -14.78
N PRO A 673 14.65 27.48 -15.36
CA PRO A 673 13.41 27.98 -15.91
C PRO A 673 12.90 27.06 -17.03
N ILE A 674 11.60 26.75 -17.01
CA ILE A 674 10.95 25.85 -17.96
C ILE A 674 10.17 26.70 -18.97
N TYR A 675 10.41 26.45 -20.25
CA TYR A 675 9.63 27.00 -21.34
C TYR A 675 8.97 25.87 -22.13
N THR A 676 7.69 26.03 -22.45
CA THR A 676 6.94 25.05 -23.26
C THR A 676 6.56 25.66 -24.59
N LYS A 677 6.96 25.03 -25.70
CA LYS A 677 6.53 25.39 -27.04
C LYS A 677 6.14 24.09 -27.77
N ASP A 678 4.98 24.10 -28.42
CA ASP A 678 4.46 22.96 -29.21
C ASP A 678 4.52 21.61 -28.42
N ASP A 679 4.03 21.63 -27.18
CA ASP A 679 4.08 20.51 -26.23
C ASP A 679 5.49 19.97 -25.88
N THR A 680 6.53 20.58 -26.37
CA THR A 680 7.92 20.26 -26.07
C THR A 680 8.44 21.14 -24.94
N VAL A 681 9.08 20.51 -23.93
CA VAL A 681 9.71 21.25 -22.82
C VAL A 681 11.12 21.64 -23.20
N TYR A 682 11.36 22.94 -23.17
CA TYR A 682 12.69 23.51 -23.32
C TYR A 682 13.16 24.09 -21.99
N TYR A 683 14.47 24.06 -21.76
CA TYR A 683 15.08 24.59 -20.56
C TYR A 683 16.02 25.72 -20.93
N TYR A 684 15.94 26.83 -20.21
CA TYR A 684 16.91 27.91 -20.34
C TYR A 684 18.18 27.49 -19.61
N TYR A 685 19.21 27.16 -20.36
CA TYR A 685 20.55 26.87 -19.83
C TYR A 685 21.43 28.11 -19.73
N ASP A 686 21.14 29.12 -20.55
CA ASP A 686 21.80 30.44 -20.57
C ASP A 686 20.78 31.52 -20.90
N LYS A 687 21.12 32.77 -20.58
CA LYS A 687 20.20 33.92 -20.75
C LYS A 687 19.68 34.11 -22.18
N ASP A 688 20.31 33.50 -23.18
CA ASP A 688 20.02 33.67 -24.60
C ASP A 688 19.75 32.42 -25.44
N CYS A 689 19.75 31.22 -24.85
CA CYS A 689 19.56 29.97 -25.60
C CYS A 689 18.59 28.99 -24.95
N THR A 690 17.55 28.59 -25.70
CA THR A 690 16.71 27.44 -25.39
C THR A 690 17.39 26.18 -25.89
N ARG A 691 17.81 25.29 -24.99
CA ARG A 691 18.39 24.00 -25.33
C ARG A 691 17.49 22.88 -24.88
N LYS A 692 17.13 21.95 -25.77
CA LYS A 692 16.47 20.71 -25.39
C LYS A 692 17.49 19.83 -24.67
N ILE A 693 17.25 19.52 -23.38
CA ILE A 693 18.12 18.66 -22.59
C ILE A 693 17.66 17.22 -22.80
N LYS A 694 18.55 16.34 -23.25
CA LYS A 694 18.28 14.90 -23.41
C LYS A 694 17.98 14.26 -22.05
N GLY A 695 17.10 13.26 -22.03
CA GLY A 695 16.79 12.49 -20.82
C GLY A 695 15.80 13.15 -19.87
N LEU A 696 15.15 14.26 -20.25
CA LEU A 696 14.14 14.91 -19.43
C LEU A 696 12.74 14.62 -19.95
N ILE A 697 11.85 14.38 -19.01
CA ILE A 697 10.41 14.24 -19.24
C ILE A 697 9.63 15.24 -18.38
N LYS A 698 8.39 15.53 -18.78
CA LYS A 698 7.45 16.27 -17.95
C LYS A 698 6.87 15.36 -16.89
N SER A 699 7.09 15.65 -15.63
CA SER A 699 6.43 14.98 -14.51
C SER A 699 5.47 15.94 -13.83
N LYS A 700 4.45 15.40 -13.18
CA LYS A 700 3.55 16.16 -12.31
C LYS A 700 3.96 15.94 -10.86
N LYS A 701 4.19 17.03 -10.12
CA LYS A 701 4.54 17.00 -8.70
C LYS A 701 3.50 17.77 -7.90
N ALA A 702 3.00 17.16 -6.83
CA ALA A 702 2.19 17.86 -5.85
C ALA A 702 3.09 18.77 -5.02
N ARG A 703 2.80 20.08 -5.02
CA ARG A 703 3.49 21.11 -4.21
C ARG A 703 2.51 21.65 -3.19
N GLN A 704 2.88 21.55 -1.93
CA GLN A 704 2.14 22.17 -0.84
C GLN A 704 2.29 23.70 -0.93
N VAL A 705 1.16 24.40 -0.87
CA VAL A 705 1.09 25.87 -0.95
C VAL A 705 0.05 26.37 0.06
N GLU A 706 -0.10 27.69 0.18
CA GLU A 706 -1.12 28.28 1.03
C GLU A 706 -2.52 27.80 0.60
N TYR A 707 -3.34 27.38 1.53
CA TYR A 707 -4.69 26.80 1.38
C TYR A 707 -4.80 25.46 0.67
N GLY A 708 -3.70 24.78 0.33
CA GLY A 708 -3.85 23.45 -0.25
C GLY A 708 -2.63 22.95 -1.00
N THR A 709 -2.89 22.24 -2.09
CA THR A 709 -1.85 21.62 -2.91
C THR A 709 -2.08 21.93 -4.38
N LEU A 710 -1.05 22.38 -5.07
CA LEU A 710 -1.04 22.55 -6.52
C LEU A 710 -0.34 21.35 -7.18
N ILE A 711 -0.84 20.96 -8.34
CA ILE A 711 -0.17 20.02 -9.22
C ILE A 711 0.64 20.84 -10.23
N ILE A 712 1.95 20.90 -10.03
CA ILE A 712 2.86 21.62 -10.91
C ILE A 712 3.57 20.68 -11.87
N THR A 713 3.79 21.13 -13.10
CA THR A 713 4.64 20.43 -14.05
C THR A 713 6.10 20.69 -13.70
N THR A 714 6.88 19.63 -13.51
CA THR A 714 8.32 19.72 -13.22
C THR A 714 9.11 18.86 -14.19
N PRO A 715 10.36 19.28 -14.52
CA PRO A 715 11.27 18.38 -15.22
C PRO A 715 11.66 17.22 -14.32
N TYR A 716 11.82 16.05 -14.92
CA TYR A 716 12.29 14.85 -14.24
C TYR A 716 13.37 14.18 -15.10
N ALA A 717 14.52 13.89 -14.48
CA ALA A 717 15.60 13.16 -15.14
C ALA A 717 15.45 11.66 -14.87
N ILE A 718 15.42 10.88 -15.92
CA ILE A 718 15.49 9.41 -15.84
C ILE A 718 16.98 9.04 -15.81
N ARG A 719 17.42 8.50 -14.69
CA ARG A 719 18.83 8.12 -14.48
C ARG A 719 18.92 6.68 -14.06
#